data_8a672f69c55fe559fbc2a2d77da198e0
#
_entry.id   8a672f69c55fe559fbc2a2d77da198e0
#
_cell.length_a   1.000
_cell.length_b   1.000
_cell.length_c   1.000
_cell.angle_alpha   90.00
_cell.angle_beta   90.00
_cell.angle_gamma   90.00
#
_symmetry.space_group_name_H-M   'P 1'
#
loop_
_entity.id
_entity.type
_entity.pdbx_description
1 polymer ?
#
loop_
_entity_poly.entity_id
_entity_poly.type
_entity_poly.pdbx_seq_one_letter_code
_entity_poly.pdbx_strand_id
1 'polypeptide(L)'
;MAIKYLDAKRLRVLFSGGGKWVIKHEELLNELNVYPVPDGDTGSNMAMTLNSMITDIEGKTNEKSSMKDFIDTVEEAVLMGARGNSGTILSQVITGFLKGIGEKTKLLSADVAQALSSAKKTAYNAVSEPVEGTMLTVIRRISEKANECASKIDDLVIFLKEIMDEANRAVEETPELLPKLKEAGVVDAGGKGLFFLFEGFYKVATELNLLVELQKAQVKENEFDKTIANIDHDPESIKFQYCTEYIILNGDFDTEEYKKRVLELGDSAVFAQTSKKFKTHIHTNHPGKAMEIALEYGPLEKMKVENMKLQHDNLQIFSEKDEAKLFQSKNINKTDSGYIILADSENMKDEFLKEGADVVILGGQSKNPSVQEILSAIDKIDKKTIYIFPNNKNVITTAKLAAEKSDKNIIVYGTKTMLEGHYCLKNRAEDIEELKNTEKRNYSIEITKAVRDTKVDNLVITKDNYIGLVNGKIKYTAAALKELVEKMLDELLTINTITVVVSEGKDKDEETKNLITGKLNKIKTTYINGGQENYNYYIYIENRDPNMPEIAILTDSVSDLIAEDIIGLPIKIVPLKIDLDGELFKDGIEMSRDEFWQKMVNSRNEEDLKVKTSQPSPQDFLNAYNKLFEKGYKKIISIHPSSKLSGTVQAARVGRSLTNREDDIELVDSMGASLLQGILVLEAGRKAVKRESFGEIINWINSYKNKGKLLMVIPYLKYLEKGGRIGKAGSAIAGMIQLKPILTVSQGEVTIEKKVIGERNAQKYIEK
;
A
#
# COMPACT_ATOMS: atom_id res chain seq x y z
N MET A 1 -17.58 -4.57 46.35
CA MET A 1 -18.84 -5.33 46.12
C MET A 1 -18.60 -6.38 45.04
N ALA A 2 -19.13 -7.58 45.23
CA ALA A 2 -19.03 -8.63 44.21
C ALA A 2 -19.81 -8.25 42.94
N ILE A 3 -19.17 -8.30 41.76
CA ILE A 3 -19.83 -8.09 40.47
C ILE A 3 -20.19 -9.46 39.89
N LYS A 4 -21.47 -9.79 39.79
CA LYS A 4 -21.89 -11.11 39.33
C LYS A 4 -22.15 -11.21 37.82
N TYR A 5 -22.25 -10.08 37.11
CA TYR A 5 -22.45 -10.04 35.66
C TYR A 5 -21.97 -8.73 35.07
N LEU A 6 -21.64 -8.72 33.78
CA LEU A 6 -21.40 -7.52 32.99
C LEU A 6 -22.59 -7.31 32.03
N ASP A 7 -23.14 -6.11 32.06
CA ASP A 7 -24.12 -5.60 31.10
C ASP A 7 -23.50 -4.48 30.26
N ALA A 8 -24.25 -3.94 29.29
CA ALA A 8 -23.76 -2.87 28.43
C ALA A 8 -23.23 -1.65 29.21
N LYS A 9 -23.90 -1.26 30.27
CA LYS A 9 -23.49 -0.15 31.15
C LYS A 9 -22.13 -0.40 31.77
N ARG A 10 -21.90 -1.62 32.32
CA ARG A 10 -20.62 -1.99 32.93
C ARG A 10 -19.51 -2.16 31.90
N LEU A 11 -19.80 -2.78 30.74
CA LEU A 11 -18.85 -2.90 29.64
C LEU A 11 -18.41 -1.52 29.12
N ARG A 12 -19.37 -0.59 28.94
CA ARG A 12 -19.08 0.79 28.56
C ARG A 12 -18.06 1.44 29.49
N VAL A 13 -18.23 1.29 30.78
CA VAL A 13 -17.35 1.85 31.81
C VAL A 13 -15.96 1.15 31.78
N LEU A 14 -15.94 -0.18 31.69
CA LEU A 14 -14.70 -0.96 31.61
C LEU A 14 -13.88 -0.61 30.40
N PHE A 15 -14.47 -0.60 29.20
CA PHE A 15 -13.76 -0.31 27.96
C PHE A 15 -13.23 1.12 27.91
N SER A 16 -14.03 2.11 28.32
CA SER A 16 -13.55 3.50 28.41
C SER A 16 -12.40 3.64 29.40
N GLY A 17 -12.53 3.07 30.61
CA GLY A 17 -11.48 3.17 31.62
C GLY A 17 -10.21 2.37 31.29
N GLY A 18 -10.36 1.17 30.74
CA GLY A 18 -9.23 0.37 30.27
C GLY A 18 -8.48 1.05 29.13
N GLY A 19 -9.22 1.60 28.17
CA GLY A 19 -8.61 2.36 27.07
C GLY A 19 -7.81 3.58 27.55
N LYS A 20 -8.39 4.37 28.46
CA LYS A 20 -7.70 5.52 29.09
C LYS A 20 -6.45 5.11 29.85
N TRP A 21 -6.47 3.93 30.48
CA TRP A 21 -5.32 3.41 31.19
C TRP A 21 -4.16 3.05 30.25
N VAL A 22 -4.44 2.47 29.08
CA VAL A 22 -3.42 2.23 28.04
C VAL A 22 -2.86 3.54 27.50
N ILE A 23 -3.71 4.51 27.17
CA ILE A 23 -3.30 5.84 26.66
C ILE A 23 -2.35 6.52 27.67
N LYS A 24 -2.63 6.41 28.97
CA LYS A 24 -1.73 6.97 30.00
C LYS A 24 -0.32 6.39 29.97
N HIS A 25 -0.14 5.19 29.43
CA HIS A 25 1.16 4.50 29.36
C HIS A 25 1.76 4.50 27.95
N GLU A 26 1.28 5.37 27.07
CA GLU A 26 1.73 5.45 25.66
C GLU A 26 3.25 5.57 25.53
N GLU A 27 3.88 6.50 26.28
CA GLU A 27 5.33 6.73 26.22
C GLU A 27 6.12 5.46 26.61
N LEU A 28 5.73 4.78 27.70
CA LEU A 28 6.36 3.54 28.11
C LEU A 28 6.25 2.44 27.04
N LEU A 29 5.08 2.32 26.39
CA LEU A 29 4.88 1.34 25.34
C LEU A 29 5.72 1.66 24.09
N ASN A 30 5.93 2.92 23.77
CA ASN A 30 6.83 3.35 22.71
C ASN A 30 8.31 3.04 23.05
N GLU A 31 8.72 3.24 24.30
CA GLU A 31 10.07 2.88 24.76
C GLU A 31 10.35 1.37 24.70
N LEU A 32 9.35 0.53 25.00
CA LEU A 32 9.47 -0.92 24.95
C LEU A 32 9.47 -1.50 23.53
N ASN A 33 9.07 -0.69 22.52
CA ASN A 33 8.90 -1.17 21.15
C ASN A 33 10.26 -1.46 20.49
N VAL A 34 10.63 -2.73 20.42
CA VAL A 34 11.83 -3.22 19.72
C VAL A 34 11.51 -4.29 18.66
N TYR A 35 10.29 -4.80 18.65
CA TYR A 35 9.85 -5.84 17.74
C TYR A 35 8.50 -5.48 17.10
N PRO A 36 8.28 -5.77 15.80
CA PRO A 36 9.24 -6.33 14.82
C PRO A 36 10.33 -5.36 14.39
N VAL A 37 10.12 -4.06 14.58
CA VAL A 37 11.05 -2.96 14.26
C VAL A 37 11.10 -1.99 15.45
N PRO A 38 12.25 -1.48 15.85
CA PRO A 38 12.36 -0.53 16.97
C PRO A 38 12.00 0.91 16.52
N ASP A 39 10.79 1.12 16.01
CA ASP A 39 10.28 2.40 15.51
C ASP A 39 9.57 3.25 16.57
N GLY A 40 9.34 2.68 17.77
CA GLY A 40 8.81 3.42 18.91
C GLY A 40 7.37 3.89 18.75
N ASP A 41 6.55 3.24 17.93
CA ASP A 41 5.19 3.67 17.57
C ASP A 41 4.06 2.79 18.16
N THR A 42 4.39 1.70 18.85
CA THR A 42 3.39 0.74 19.38
C THR A 42 2.41 1.42 20.35
N GLY A 43 2.92 2.23 21.27
CA GLY A 43 2.08 2.97 22.21
C GLY A 43 1.14 3.94 21.50
N SER A 44 1.65 4.72 20.56
CA SER A 44 0.88 5.70 19.78
C SER A 44 -0.20 5.04 18.90
N ASN A 45 0.12 3.93 18.25
CA ASN A 45 -0.85 3.19 17.45
C ASN A 45 -1.98 2.60 18.31
N MET A 46 -1.67 2.04 19.48
CA MET A 46 -2.66 1.54 20.41
C MET A 46 -3.49 2.66 21.01
N ALA A 47 -2.85 3.75 21.44
CA ALA A 47 -3.53 4.93 22.02
C ALA A 47 -4.53 5.56 21.02
N MET A 48 -4.13 5.80 19.78
CA MET A 48 -5.02 6.34 18.75
C MET A 48 -6.19 5.41 18.44
N THR A 49 -5.96 4.10 18.37
CA THR A 49 -7.02 3.10 18.16
C THR A 49 -8.04 3.11 19.31
N LEU A 50 -7.57 3.14 20.55
CA LEU A 50 -8.42 3.19 21.74
C LEU A 50 -9.10 4.54 21.94
N ASN A 51 -8.48 5.63 21.53
CA ASN A 51 -9.09 6.95 21.58
C ASN A 51 -10.32 7.04 20.65
N SER A 52 -10.24 6.46 19.45
CA SER A 52 -11.40 6.35 18.55
C SER A 52 -12.54 5.57 19.22
N MET A 53 -12.23 4.46 19.88
CA MET A 53 -13.20 3.67 20.62
C MET A 53 -13.86 4.47 21.77
N ILE A 54 -13.07 5.16 22.57
CA ILE A 54 -13.55 5.94 23.71
C ILE A 54 -14.46 7.08 23.24
N THR A 55 -14.04 7.81 22.21
CA THR A 55 -14.80 8.91 21.62
C THR A 55 -16.19 8.44 21.17
N ASP A 56 -16.27 7.31 20.47
CA ASP A 56 -17.53 6.77 19.99
C ASP A 56 -18.39 6.20 21.14
N ILE A 57 -17.79 5.52 22.12
CA ILE A 57 -18.51 5.08 23.32
C ILE A 57 -19.14 6.27 24.04
N GLU A 58 -18.41 7.36 24.22
CA GLU A 58 -18.90 8.55 24.94
C GLU A 58 -19.87 9.37 24.12
N GLY A 59 -19.70 9.46 22.80
CA GLY A 59 -20.54 10.24 21.90
C GLY A 59 -21.82 9.53 21.45
N LYS A 60 -21.77 8.22 21.18
CA LYS A 60 -22.86 7.48 20.55
C LYS A 60 -23.63 6.56 21.53
N THR A 61 -23.09 6.27 22.74
CA THR A 61 -23.73 5.40 23.72
C THR A 61 -23.98 6.11 25.05
N ASN A 62 -24.98 5.64 25.78
CA ASN A 62 -25.34 6.15 27.12
C ASN A 62 -25.72 5.02 28.08
N GLU A 63 -26.14 5.35 29.31
CA GLU A 63 -26.52 4.36 30.33
C GLU A 63 -27.71 3.47 29.96
N LYS A 64 -28.52 3.86 28.97
CA LYS A 64 -29.70 3.13 28.49
C LYS A 64 -29.45 2.36 27.20
N SER A 65 -28.27 2.49 26.61
CA SER A 65 -27.92 1.77 25.39
C SER A 65 -27.94 0.25 25.60
N SER A 66 -28.50 -0.46 24.63
CA SER A 66 -28.53 -1.91 24.65
C SER A 66 -27.13 -2.54 24.48
N MET A 67 -27.03 -3.85 24.76
CA MET A 67 -25.78 -4.59 24.49
C MET A 67 -25.43 -4.53 23.00
N LYS A 68 -26.44 -4.62 22.13
CA LYS A 68 -26.25 -4.53 20.68
C LYS A 68 -25.69 -3.16 20.27
N ASP A 69 -26.29 -2.06 20.75
CA ASP A 69 -25.81 -0.71 20.44
C ASP A 69 -24.38 -0.51 20.88
N PHE A 70 -24.01 -1.04 22.06
CA PHE A 70 -22.63 -1.00 22.56
C PHE A 70 -21.69 -1.80 21.64
N ILE A 71 -22.06 -3.04 21.29
CA ILE A 71 -21.23 -3.91 20.41
C ILE A 71 -21.02 -3.24 19.06
N ASP A 72 -22.10 -2.81 18.40
CA ASP A 72 -22.04 -2.21 17.06
C ASP A 72 -21.16 -0.94 17.07
N THR A 73 -21.34 -0.09 18.09
CA THR A 73 -20.54 1.14 18.24
C THR A 73 -19.06 0.85 18.46
N VAL A 74 -18.72 -0.08 19.36
CA VAL A 74 -17.31 -0.36 19.69
C VAL A 74 -16.62 -1.10 18.55
N GLU A 75 -17.31 -2.06 17.92
CA GLU A 75 -16.74 -2.82 16.78
C GLU A 75 -16.40 -1.88 15.63
N GLU A 76 -17.31 -0.97 15.27
CA GLU A 76 -17.06 0.02 14.22
C GLU A 76 -15.89 0.96 14.60
N ALA A 77 -15.91 1.50 15.80
CA ALA A 77 -14.90 2.48 16.25
C ALA A 77 -13.49 1.92 16.30
N VAL A 78 -13.29 0.71 16.88
CA VAL A 78 -11.96 0.11 16.95
C VAL A 78 -11.46 -0.34 15.59
N LEU A 79 -12.38 -0.78 14.72
CA LEU A 79 -12.02 -1.20 13.38
C LEU A 79 -11.57 -0.02 12.52
N MET A 80 -12.37 1.06 12.49
CA MET A 80 -12.08 2.25 11.69
C MET A 80 -10.89 3.05 12.25
N GLY A 81 -10.73 3.06 13.56
CA GLY A 81 -9.61 3.71 14.25
C GLY A 81 -8.30 2.92 14.26
N ALA A 82 -8.29 1.65 13.82
CA ALA A 82 -7.10 0.80 13.88
C ALA A 82 -5.92 1.39 13.10
N ARG A 83 -4.74 1.47 13.78
CA ARG A 83 -3.52 2.04 13.20
C ARG A 83 -2.33 1.11 13.44
N GLY A 84 -1.49 0.96 12.42
CA GLY A 84 -0.29 0.12 12.47
C GLY A 84 -0.61 -1.35 12.82
N ASN A 85 0.42 -2.16 13.01
CA ASN A 85 0.24 -3.57 13.38
C ASN A 85 -0.36 -3.72 14.77
N SER A 86 0.15 -2.97 15.76
CA SER A 86 -0.26 -3.08 17.17
C SER A 86 -1.73 -2.67 17.36
N GLY A 87 -2.15 -1.56 16.77
CA GLY A 87 -3.54 -1.11 16.82
C GLY A 87 -4.48 -2.04 16.06
N THR A 88 -4.04 -2.58 14.92
CA THR A 88 -4.84 -3.55 14.14
C THR A 88 -5.05 -4.85 14.91
N ILE A 89 -3.99 -5.43 15.50
CA ILE A 89 -4.13 -6.66 16.31
C ILE A 89 -5.01 -6.39 17.54
N LEU A 90 -4.83 -5.26 18.23
CA LEU A 90 -5.69 -4.86 19.35
C LEU A 90 -7.15 -4.73 18.93
N SER A 91 -7.43 -4.11 17.78
CA SER A 91 -8.79 -3.99 17.25
C SER A 91 -9.43 -5.37 17.03
N GLN A 92 -8.65 -6.34 16.54
CA GLN A 92 -9.12 -7.71 16.31
C GLN A 92 -9.34 -8.48 17.62
N VAL A 93 -8.54 -8.23 18.67
CA VAL A 93 -8.80 -8.75 20.02
C VAL A 93 -10.14 -8.23 20.53
N ILE A 94 -10.40 -6.93 20.43
CA ILE A 94 -11.65 -6.32 20.89
C ILE A 94 -12.84 -6.80 20.04
N THR A 95 -12.74 -6.76 18.72
CA THR A 95 -13.79 -7.26 17.81
C THR A 95 -14.13 -8.73 18.07
N GLY A 96 -13.11 -9.56 18.27
CA GLY A 96 -13.30 -10.97 18.59
C GLY A 96 -13.99 -11.19 19.93
N PHE A 97 -13.67 -10.37 20.94
CA PHE A 97 -14.36 -10.38 22.23
C PHE A 97 -15.85 -10.01 22.06
N LEU A 98 -16.15 -8.95 21.35
CA LEU A 98 -17.52 -8.49 21.10
C LEU A 98 -18.34 -9.55 20.34
N LYS A 99 -17.78 -10.17 19.30
CA LYS A 99 -18.40 -11.29 18.58
C LYS A 99 -18.70 -12.49 19.48
N GLY A 100 -17.83 -12.76 20.44
CA GLY A 100 -18.01 -13.83 21.41
C GLY A 100 -19.14 -13.59 22.42
N ILE A 101 -19.60 -12.33 22.59
CA ILE A 101 -20.76 -11.99 23.43
C ILE A 101 -22.05 -12.54 22.79
N GLY A 102 -22.17 -12.47 21.47
CA GLY A 102 -23.38 -12.87 20.76
C GLY A 102 -24.61 -12.05 21.16
N GLU A 103 -25.75 -12.70 21.32
CA GLU A 103 -27.02 -12.05 21.68
C GLU A 103 -27.23 -11.85 23.19
N LYS A 104 -26.22 -12.10 24.02
CA LYS A 104 -26.33 -12.03 25.48
C LYS A 104 -26.43 -10.58 25.95
N THR A 105 -27.33 -10.32 26.87
CA THR A 105 -27.50 -9.00 27.50
C THR A 105 -26.77 -8.85 28.82
N LYS A 106 -26.35 -9.97 29.42
CA LYS A 106 -25.55 -10.07 30.64
C LYS A 106 -24.51 -11.19 30.49
N LEU A 107 -23.31 -10.93 30.90
CA LEU A 107 -22.20 -11.87 30.82
C LEU A 107 -21.81 -12.33 32.22
N LEU A 108 -21.80 -13.63 32.43
CA LEU A 108 -21.20 -14.29 33.58
C LEU A 108 -19.73 -14.64 33.27
N SER A 109 -18.99 -15.13 34.25
CA SER A 109 -17.57 -15.53 34.06
C SER A 109 -17.39 -16.51 32.90
N ALA A 110 -18.29 -17.46 32.71
CA ALA A 110 -18.26 -18.40 31.58
C ALA A 110 -18.47 -17.70 30.21
N ASP A 111 -19.30 -16.69 30.17
CA ASP A 111 -19.56 -15.92 28.93
C ASP A 111 -18.35 -15.05 28.56
N VAL A 112 -17.71 -14.45 29.57
CA VAL A 112 -16.46 -13.69 29.39
C VAL A 112 -15.33 -14.60 28.90
N ALA A 113 -15.20 -15.81 29.44
CA ALA A 113 -14.21 -16.77 28.97
C ALA A 113 -14.45 -17.20 27.52
N GLN A 114 -15.71 -17.42 27.13
CA GLN A 114 -16.09 -17.71 25.76
C GLN A 114 -15.74 -16.53 24.83
N ALA A 115 -16.04 -15.29 25.27
CA ALA A 115 -15.70 -14.07 24.51
C ALA A 115 -14.19 -13.90 24.33
N LEU A 116 -13.39 -14.19 25.35
CA LEU A 116 -11.91 -14.20 25.29
C LEU A 116 -11.38 -15.30 24.35
N SER A 117 -12.04 -16.45 24.29
CA SER A 117 -11.68 -17.52 23.34
C SER A 117 -11.93 -17.09 21.88
N SER A 118 -13.00 -16.34 21.64
CA SER A 118 -13.29 -15.73 20.35
C SER A 118 -12.27 -14.62 20.01
N ALA A 119 -11.88 -13.80 21.00
CA ALA A 119 -10.85 -12.77 20.86
C ALA A 119 -9.51 -13.39 20.41
N LYS A 120 -9.05 -14.45 21.10
CA LYS A 120 -7.85 -15.20 20.71
C LYS A 120 -7.94 -15.66 19.26
N LYS A 121 -9.01 -16.37 18.90
CA LYS A 121 -9.19 -16.89 17.53
C LYS A 121 -9.14 -15.79 16.47
N THR A 122 -9.82 -14.67 16.72
CA THR A 122 -9.90 -13.55 15.76
C THR A 122 -8.54 -12.88 15.61
N ALA A 123 -7.80 -12.64 16.70
CA ALA A 123 -6.47 -12.04 16.66
C ALA A 123 -5.44 -12.91 15.91
N TYR A 124 -5.42 -14.22 16.14
CA TYR A 124 -4.52 -15.14 15.43
C TYR A 124 -4.84 -15.21 13.94
N ASN A 125 -6.11 -15.20 13.56
CA ASN A 125 -6.52 -15.24 12.15
C ASN A 125 -6.20 -13.95 11.38
N ALA A 126 -6.06 -12.83 12.09
CA ALA A 126 -5.73 -11.54 11.48
C ALA A 126 -4.25 -11.39 11.08
N VAL A 127 -3.38 -12.26 11.58
CA VAL A 127 -1.96 -12.21 11.32
C VAL A 127 -1.57 -13.36 10.39
N SER A 128 -0.93 -13.04 9.27
CA SER A 128 -0.53 -14.04 8.27
C SER A 128 0.50 -15.05 8.78
N GLU A 129 1.41 -14.59 9.66
CA GLU A 129 2.43 -15.41 10.31
C GLU A 129 2.43 -15.12 11.81
N PRO A 130 1.59 -15.80 12.61
CA PRO A 130 1.53 -15.57 14.06
C PRO A 130 2.86 -15.91 14.73
N VAL A 131 3.37 -15.00 15.55
CA VAL A 131 4.63 -15.17 16.30
C VAL A 131 4.35 -15.19 17.79
N GLU A 132 4.83 -16.23 18.45
CA GLU A 132 4.78 -16.33 19.93
C GLU A 132 5.80 -15.37 20.59
N GLY A 133 5.54 -14.98 21.81
CA GLY A 133 6.31 -13.92 22.50
C GLY A 133 5.82 -12.51 22.17
N THR A 134 4.59 -12.38 21.65
CA THR A 134 3.96 -11.12 21.28
C THR A 134 2.58 -10.95 21.94
N MET A 135 1.85 -9.89 21.62
CA MET A 135 0.43 -9.68 22.02
C MET A 135 -0.41 -10.94 21.82
N LEU A 136 -0.12 -11.74 20.79
CA LEU A 136 -0.83 -12.98 20.50
C LEU A 136 -0.67 -14.02 21.63
N THR A 137 0.54 -14.17 22.16
CA THR A 137 0.80 -15.02 23.34
C THR A 137 0.01 -14.56 24.54
N VAL A 138 -0.03 -13.25 24.79
CA VAL A 138 -0.72 -12.69 25.95
C VAL A 138 -2.23 -12.96 25.86
N ILE A 139 -2.88 -12.70 24.72
CA ILE A 139 -4.32 -13.00 24.58
C ILE A 139 -4.61 -14.50 24.64
N ARG A 140 -3.73 -15.36 24.15
CA ARG A 140 -3.86 -16.81 24.29
C ARG A 140 -3.85 -17.23 25.75
N ARG A 141 -2.88 -16.79 26.54
CA ARG A 141 -2.72 -17.10 27.96
C ARG A 141 -3.91 -16.57 28.78
N ILE A 142 -4.36 -15.33 28.50
CA ILE A 142 -5.57 -14.76 29.10
C ILE A 142 -6.78 -15.65 28.82
N SER A 143 -6.98 -16.08 27.58
CA SER A 143 -8.10 -16.94 27.19
C SER A 143 -8.06 -18.30 27.90
N GLU A 144 -6.89 -18.92 27.97
CA GLU A 144 -6.69 -20.21 28.64
C GLU A 144 -7.00 -20.09 30.12
N LYS A 145 -6.45 -19.08 30.82
CA LYS A 145 -6.71 -18.81 32.25
C LYS A 145 -8.19 -18.50 32.51
N ALA A 146 -8.82 -17.71 31.66
CA ALA A 146 -10.24 -17.42 31.77
C ALA A 146 -11.09 -18.68 31.72
N ASN A 147 -10.83 -19.62 30.82
CA ASN A 147 -11.53 -20.90 30.71
C ASN A 147 -11.28 -21.78 31.95
N GLU A 148 -10.08 -21.76 32.52
CA GLU A 148 -9.76 -22.48 33.76
C GLU A 148 -10.57 -21.96 34.97
N CYS A 149 -10.73 -20.64 35.05
CA CYS A 149 -11.36 -19.96 36.18
C CYS A 149 -12.89 -19.87 36.05
N ALA A 150 -13.44 -19.97 34.85
CA ALA A 150 -14.84 -19.68 34.52
C ALA A 150 -15.87 -20.47 35.34
N SER A 151 -15.58 -21.72 35.68
CA SER A 151 -16.47 -22.58 36.48
C SER A 151 -16.21 -22.50 38.01
N LYS A 152 -15.16 -21.80 38.44
CA LYS A 152 -14.71 -21.75 39.83
C LYS A 152 -14.97 -20.39 40.49
N ILE A 153 -15.09 -19.34 39.70
CA ILE A 153 -15.14 -17.95 40.16
C ILE A 153 -16.36 -17.23 39.57
N ASP A 154 -17.34 -16.94 40.40
CA ASP A 154 -18.57 -16.21 40.04
C ASP A 154 -18.40 -14.69 40.22
N ASP A 155 -17.46 -14.23 41.06
CA ASP A 155 -17.17 -12.82 41.22
C ASP A 155 -16.24 -12.33 40.13
N LEU A 156 -16.80 -11.51 39.23
CA LEU A 156 -16.05 -10.98 38.07
C LEU A 156 -14.88 -10.07 38.43
N VAL A 157 -14.85 -9.48 39.65
CA VAL A 157 -13.69 -8.71 40.09
C VAL A 157 -12.52 -9.65 40.40
N ILE A 158 -12.80 -10.78 41.09
CA ILE A 158 -11.80 -11.82 41.34
C ILE A 158 -11.36 -12.47 40.02
N PHE A 159 -12.33 -12.77 39.18
CA PHE A 159 -12.06 -13.34 37.85
C PHE A 159 -11.17 -12.40 36.97
N LEU A 160 -11.45 -11.09 36.95
CA LEU A 160 -10.61 -10.10 36.26
C LEU A 160 -9.19 -10.04 36.85
N LYS A 161 -9.08 -10.18 38.16
CA LYS A 161 -7.74 -10.22 38.80
C LYS A 161 -6.91 -11.42 38.33
N GLU A 162 -7.51 -12.61 38.29
CA GLU A 162 -6.81 -13.83 37.86
C GLU A 162 -6.31 -13.75 36.43
N ILE A 163 -7.13 -13.22 35.49
CA ILE A 163 -6.73 -13.08 34.12
C ILE A 163 -5.74 -11.93 33.91
N MET A 164 -5.82 -10.86 34.70
CA MET A 164 -4.84 -9.76 34.65
C MET A 164 -3.48 -10.25 35.20
N ASP A 165 -3.45 -11.00 36.29
CA ASP A 165 -2.22 -11.56 36.85
C ASP A 165 -1.56 -12.54 35.86
N GLU A 166 -2.36 -13.31 35.10
CA GLU A 166 -1.87 -14.17 34.03
C GLU A 166 -1.36 -13.36 32.82
N ALA A 167 -2.04 -12.27 32.46
CA ALA A 167 -1.58 -11.36 31.41
C ALA A 167 -0.17 -10.81 31.75
N ASN A 168 0.05 -10.38 33.00
CA ASN A 168 1.35 -9.88 33.42
C ASN A 168 2.43 -10.97 33.32
N ARG A 169 2.14 -12.19 33.83
CA ARG A 169 3.08 -13.33 33.69
C ARG A 169 3.42 -13.63 32.25
N ALA A 170 2.41 -13.65 31.39
CA ALA A 170 2.62 -13.87 29.96
C ALA A 170 3.50 -12.78 29.32
N VAL A 171 3.36 -11.52 29.72
CA VAL A 171 4.21 -10.42 29.28
C VAL A 171 5.65 -10.62 29.72
N GLU A 172 5.88 -10.98 31.03
CA GLU A 172 7.20 -11.21 31.57
C GLU A 172 7.93 -12.39 30.90
N GLU A 173 7.18 -13.37 30.39
CA GLU A 173 7.72 -14.54 29.69
C GLU A 173 7.99 -14.25 28.16
N THR A 174 7.56 -13.13 27.61
CA THR A 174 7.75 -12.83 26.18
C THR A 174 9.21 -12.84 25.73
N PRO A 175 10.21 -12.38 26.52
CA PRO A 175 11.62 -12.48 26.14
C PRO A 175 12.13 -13.92 26.01
N GLU A 176 11.57 -14.86 26.76
CA GLU A 176 11.99 -16.27 26.65
C GLU A 176 11.45 -16.94 25.38
N LEU A 177 10.35 -16.41 24.82
CA LEU A 177 9.72 -16.92 23.62
C LEU A 177 10.24 -16.24 22.33
N LEU A 178 10.71 -14.99 22.45
CA LEU A 178 11.17 -14.19 21.31
C LEU A 178 12.60 -13.69 21.55
N PRO A 179 13.62 -14.31 20.92
CA PRO A 179 15.03 -14.00 21.17
C PRO A 179 15.39 -12.52 21.04
N LYS A 180 14.76 -11.78 20.14
CA LYS A 180 15.00 -10.33 19.96
C LYS A 180 14.62 -9.50 21.19
N LEU A 181 13.57 -9.87 21.90
CA LEU A 181 13.17 -9.21 23.14
C LEU A 181 14.17 -9.52 24.25
N LYS A 182 14.66 -10.77 24.32
CA LYS A 182 15.68 -11.20 25.28
C LYS A 182 17.00 -10.46 25.04
N GLU A 183 17.43 -10.33 23.80
CA GLU A 183 18.64 -9.58 23.43
C GLU A 183 18.54 -8.11 23.79
N ALA A 184 17.36 -7.50 23.61
CA ALA A 184 17.10 -6.11 23.97
C ALA A 184 16.83 -5.88 25.46
N GLY A 185 16.64 -6.95 26.26
CA GLY A 185 16.33 -6.86 27.67
C GLY A 185 14.97 -6.24 28.00
N VAL A 186 14.00 -6.35 27.09
CA VAL A 186 12.65 -5.77 27.21
C VAL A 186 11.57 -6.81 26.96
N VAL A 187 10.35 -6.52 27.42
CA VAL A 187 9.14 -7.30 27.13
C VAL A 187 8.46 -6.81 25.84
N ASP A 188 7.53 -7.60 25.29
CA ASP A 188 6.75 -7.19 24.12
C ASP A 188 5.85 -5.98 24.44
N ALA A 189 6.03 -4.89 23.70
CA ALA A 189 5.28 -3.65 23.90
C ALA A 189 3.78 -3.83 23.66
N GLY A 190 3.39 -4.56 22.61
CA GLY A 190 2.00 -4.86 22.30
C GLY A 190 1.33 -5.71 23.38
N GLY A 191 2.01 -6.75 23.85
CA GLY A 191 1.56 -7.58 24.97
C GLY A 191 1.43 -6.78 26.26
N LYS A 192 2.40 -5.87 26.53
CA LYS A 192 2.33 -4.96 27.70
C LYS A 192 1.15 -4.00 27.60
N GLY A 193 0.84 -3.49 26.40
CA GLY A 193 -0.34 -2.68 26.18
C GLY A 193 -1.64 -3.44 26.41
N LEU A 194 -1.71 -4.71 25.98
CA LEU A 194 -2.85 -5.57 26.28
C LEU A 194 -2.98 -5.84 27.81
N PHE A 195 -1.87 -6.07 28.50
CA PHE A 195 -1.88 -6.15 29.96
C PHE A 195 -2.45 -4.87 30.59
N PHE A 196 -2.01 -3.68 30.15
CA PHE A 196 -2.55 -2.42 30.66
C PHE A 196 -4.05 -2.26 30.41
N LEU A 197 -4.58 -2.79 29.32
CA LEU A 197 -6.03 -2.79 29.08
C LEU A 197 -6.76 -3.60 30.17
N PHE A 198 -6.31 -4.80 30.51
CA PHE A 198 -6.89 -5.63 31.57
C PHE A 198 -6.62 -5.09 32.96
N GLU A 199 -5.47 -4.50 33.22
CA GLU A 199 -5.17 -3.78 34.45
C GLU A 199 -6.14 -2.61 34.65
N GLY A 200 -6.42 -1.84 33.57
CA GLY A 200 -7.43 -0.81 33.59
C GLY A 200 -8.84 -1.32 33.88
N PHE A 201 -9.23 -2.46 33.27
CA PHE A 201 -10.51 -3.13 33.61
C PHE A 201 -10.58 -3.49 35.09
N TYR A 202 -9.53 -4.08 35.65
CA TYR A 202 -9.49 -4.44 37.07
C TYR A 202 -9.54 -3.22 37.99
N LYS A 203 -8.77 -2.16 37.70
CA LYS A 203 -8.80 -0.90 38.46
C LYS A 203 -10.17 -0.25 38.44
N VAL A 204 -10.81 -0.20 37.27
CA VAL A 204 -12.17 0.32 37.13
C VAL A 204 -13.19 -0.50 37.92
N ALA A 205 -13.06 -1.82 37.95
CA ALA A 205 -13.95 -2.70 38.69
C ALA A 205 -13.77 -2.59 40.22
N THR A 206 -12.56 -2.30 40.68
CA THR A 206 -12.24 -2.24 42.13
C THR A 206 -12.32 -0.84 42.71
N GLU A 207 -11.94 0.18 41.96
CA GLU A 207 -11.80 1.57 42.41
C GLU A 207 -12.85 2.47 41.76
N LEU A 208 -14.09 2.45 42.26
CA LEU A 208 -15.15 3.40 41.81
C LEU A 208 -14.70 4.85 41.86
N ASN A 209 -13.68 5.18 42.69
CA ASN A 209 -13.10 6.52 42.81
C ASN A 209 -12.18 6.90 41.62
N LEU A 210 -11.50 5.97 40.97
CA LEU A 210 -10.63 6.25 39.83
C LEU A 210 -11.40 6.74 38.63
N LEU A 211 -12.59 6.18 38.39
CA LEU A 211 -13.53 6.66 37.35
C LEU A 211 -13.99 8.08 37.61
N VAL A 212 -14.27 8.40 38.88
CA VAL A 212 -14.69 9.77 39.27
C VAL A 212 -13.52 10.74 39.10
N GLU A 213 -12.28 10.33 39.34
CA GLU A 213 -11.10 11.19 39.09
C GLU A 213 -10.77 11.29 37.61
N LEU A 214 -10.85 10.19 36.84
CA LEU A 214 -10.64 10.20 35.37
C LEU A 214 -11.79 10.94 34.67
N GLN A 215 -13.06 10.75 35.09
CA GLN A 215 -14.20 11.52 34.58
C GLN A 215 -14.16 12.99 35.01
N LYS A 216 -13.71 13.33 36.24
CA LYS A 216 -13.53 14.72 36.64
C LYS A 216 -12.41 15.42 35.89
N ALA A 217 -11.33 14.70 35.56
CA ALA A 217 -10.29 15.23 34.70
C ALA A 217 -10.81 15.46 33.26
N GLN A 218 -11.59 14.54 32.71
CA GLN A 218 -12.14 14.63 31.35
C GLN A 218 -13.39 15.52 31.22
N VAL A 219 -14.25 15.58 32.25
CA VAL A 219 -15.38 16.53 32.21
C VAL A 219 -14.86 17.97 32.19
N LYS A 220 -13.70 18.22 32.79
CA LYS A 220 -13.03 19.52 32.67
C LYS A 220 -12.37 19.74 31.30
N GLU A 221 -11.80 18.71 30.68
CA GLU A 221 -11.28 18.76 29.30
C GLU A 221 -12.42 18.80 28.26
N ASN A 222 -13.44 17.99 28.39
CA ASN A 222 -14.56 17.92 27.42
C ASN A 222 -15.54 19.11 27.53
N GLU A 223 -15.69 19.76 28.69
CA GLU A 223 -16.37 21.04 28.74
C GLU A 223 -15.57 22.14 28.06
N PHE A 224 -14.23 22.05 28.15
CA PHE A 224 -13.31 22.93 27.49
C PHE A 224 -13.34 22.72 25.95
N ASP A 225 -13.25 21.47 25.47
CA ASP A 225 -13.32 21.11 24.04
C ASP A 225 -14.70 21.35 23.42
N LYS A 226 -15.81 21.11 24.15
CA LYS A 226 -17.16 21.39 23.66
C LYS A 226 -17.46 22.89 23.52
N THR A 227 -16.81 23.73 24.28
CA THR A 227 -16.91 25.19 24.14
C THR A 227 -16.20 25.67 22.88
N ILE A 228 -15.16 24.95 22.45
CA ILE A 228 -14.38 25.26 21.24
C ILE A 228 -15.06 24.67 19.97
N ALA A 229 -15.70 23.49 20.05
CA ALA A 229 -16.28 22.80 18.90
C ALA A 229 -17.59 23.40 18.36
N ASN A 230 -18.21 24.36 19.05
CA ASN A 230 -19.48 24.97 18.66
C ASN A 230 -19.37 26.41 18.15
N ILE A 231 -18.19 26.83 17.73
CA ILE A 231 -18.02 28.15 17.10
C ILE A 231 -17.89 27.92 15.59
N ASP A 232 -19.02 27.99 14.92
CA ASP A 232 -19.12 28.09 13.46
C ASP A 232 -18.59 29.49 13.06
N HIS A 233 -17.35 29.58 12.60
CA HIS A 233 -16.78 30.83 12.15
C HIS A 233 -16.67 30.87 10.62
N ASP A 234 -17.37 31.84 10.04
CA ASP A 234 -17.14 32.32 8.70
C ASP A 234 -15.65 32.75 8.56
N PRO A 235 -14.89 32.25 7.56
CA PRO A 235 -13.47 32.55 7.35
C PRO A 235 -13.10 34.04 7.27
N GLU A 236 -14.03 34.86 6.78
CA GLU A 236 -13.83 36.31 6.71
C GLU A 236 -14.00 37.02 8.08
N SER A 237 -14.50 36.29 9.10
CA SER A 237 -14.73 36.80 10.44
C SER A 237 -13.58 36.57 11.42
N ILE A 238 -12.49 35.85 11.07
CA ILE A 238 -11.35 35.58 11.95
C ILE A 238 -10.56 36.87 12.20
N LYS A 239 -10.85 37.50 13.32
CA LYS A 239 -10.22 38.76 13.78
C LYS A 239 -8.82 38.49 14.34
N PHE A 240 -8.62 37.37 15.04
CA PHE A 240 -7.37 37.00 15.68
C PHE A 240 -6.85 35.67 15.08
N GLN A 241 -5.63 35.70 14.57
CA GLN A 241 -5.10 34.68 13.69
C GLN A 241 -4.56 33.43 14.40
N TYR A 242 -4.14 33.56 15.67
CA TYR A 242 -3.47 32.46 16.39
C TYR A 242 -4.29 31.98 17.57
N CYS A 243 -4.58 30.68 17.59
CA CYS A 243 -5.02 29.96 18.79
C CYS A 243 -3.78 29.66 19.65
N THR A 244 -3.79 30.14 20.89
CA THR A 244 -2.64 30.09 21.79
C THR A 244 -3.06 29.46 23.12
N GLU A 245 -2.42 28.35 23.48
CA GLU A 245 -2.66 27.61 24.72
C GLU A 245 -1.38 27.43 25.51
N TYR A 246 -1.47 27.53 26.83
CA TYR A 246 -0.38 27.21 27.75
C TYR A 246 -0.89 27.00 29.17
N ILE A 247 -0.05 26.38 30.03
CA ILE A 247 -0.34 26.18 31.43
C ILE A 247 0.72 26.85 32.27
N ILE A 248 0.29 27.72 33.20
CA ILE A 248 1.15 28.34 34.21
C ILE A 248 1.26 27.36 35.37
N LEU A 249 2.50 26.96 35.76
CA LEU A 249 2.78 26.08 36.90
C LEU A 249 2.74 26.86 38.24
N ASN A 250 1.69 27.60 38.46
CA ASN A 250 1.36 28.26 39.67
C ASN A 250 -0.16 28.48 39.69
N GLY A 251 -0.86 28.07 40.73
CA GLY A 251 -2.30 28.25 40.84
C GLY A 251 -2.69 29.36 41.85
N ASP A 252 -1.72 29.97 42.51
CA ASP A 252 -1.93 30.94 43.60
C ASP A 252 -1.37 32.33 43.22
N PHE A 253 -2.11 33.08 42.40
CA PHE A 253 -1.81 34.44 41.99
C PHE A 253 -3.11 35.23 41.71
N ASP A 254 -3.03 36.54 41.56
CA ASP A 254 -4.18 37.39 41.21
C ASP A 254 -4.65 37.08 39.78
N THR A 255 -5.61 36.16 39.70
CA THR A 255 -6.16 35.66 38.44
C THR A 255 -7.02 36.70 37.71
N GLU A 256 -7.59 37.68 38.41
CA GLU A 256 -8.42 38.69 37.77
C GLU A 256 -7.58 39.76 37.07
N GLU A 257 -6.46 40.16 37.68
CA GLU A 257 -5.48 41.02 37.01
C GLU A 257 -4.87 40.33 35.77
N TYR A 258 -4.47 39.06 35.94
CA TYR A 258 -3.94 38.26 34.84
C TYR A 258 -4.93 38.13 33.66
N LYS A 259 -6.17 37.72 33.93
CA LYS A 259 -7.24 37.60 32.92
C LYS A 259 -7.47 38.90 32.18
N LYS A 260 -7.54 40.01 32.89
CA LYS A 260 -7.72 41.36 32.30
C LYS A 260 -6.62 41.67 31.30
N ARG A 261 -5.37 41.45 31.66
CA ARG A 261 -4.20 41.74 30.81
C ARG A 261 -4.17 40.84 29.55
N VAL A 262 -4.55 39.56 29.69
CA VAL A 262 -4.58 38.64 28.58
C VAL A 262 -5.76 38.92 27.64
N LEU A 263 -6.93 39.28 28.16
CA LEU A 263 -8.12 39.66 27.38
C LEU A 263 -7.91 40.90 26.50
N GLU A 264 -6.97 41.78 26.88
CA GLU A 264 -6.59 42.94 26.04
C GLU A 264 -5.87 42.53 24.75
N LEU A 265 -5.34 41.29 24.66
CA LEU A 265 -4.56 40.80 23.52
C LEU A 265 -5.38 40.01 22.49
N GLY A 266 -6.62 39.65 22.82
CA GLY A 266 -7.41 38.78 21.96
C GLY A 266 -8.84 38.53 22.42
N ASP A 267 -9.50 37.57 21.80
CA ASP A 267 -10.84 37.13 22.17
C ASP A 267 -10.90 35.61 22.40
N SER A 268 -12.12 35.09 22.61
CA SER A 268 -12.37 33.65 22.81
C SER A 268 -11.52 33.05 23.93
N ALA A 269 -11.17 33.87 24.92
CA ALA A 269 -10.31 33.41 26.00
C ALA A 269 -11.05 32.50 26.98
N VAL A 270 -10.46 31.35 27.27
CA VAL A 270 -10.96 30.38 28.26
C VAL A 270 -9.89 30.11 29.30
N PHE A 271 -10.27 30.19 30.56
CA PHE A 271 -9.37 30.00 31.70
C PHE A 271 -9.83 28.86 32.58
N ALA A 272 -8.90 28.00 32.99
CA ALA A 272 -9.15 26.92 33.95
C ALA A 272 -8.08 26.91 35.04
N GLN A 273 -8.51 26.83 36.30
CA GLN A 273 -7.63 26.92 37.48
C GLN A 273 -7.73 25.68 38.36
N THR A 274 -6.60 25.20 38.82
CA THR A 274 -6.46 24.25 39.95
C THR A 274 -5.58 24.88 41.02
N SER A 275 -5.46 24.22 42.20
CA SER A 275 -4.59 24.71 43.28
C SER A 275 -3.10 24.82 42.91
N LYS A 276 -2.64 24.23 41.77
CA LYS A 276 -1.24 24.19 41.37
C LYS A 276 -0.98 24.67 39.95
N LYS A 277 -2.01 24.79 39.11
CA LYS A 277 -1.87 25.07 37.67
C LYS A 277 -3.00 25.99 37.20
N PHE A 278 -2.67 26.89 36.28
CA PHE A 278 -3.63 27.77 35.62
C PHE A 278 -3.48 27.62 34.09
N LYS A 279 -4.52 27.10 33.39
CA LYS A 279 -4.53 26.95 31.95
C LYS A 279 -5.17 28.16 31.29
N THR A 280 -4.56 28.63 30.23
CA THR A 280 -5.07 29.71 29.39
C THR A 280 -5.19 29.23 27.95
N HIS A 281 -6.33 29.51 27.32
CA HIS A 281 -6.55 29.47 25.89
C HIS A 281 -7.03 30.84 25.43
N ILE A 282 -6.49 31.35 24.34
CA ILE A 282 -6.87 32.66 23.78
C ILE A 282 -6.63 32.70 22.27
N HIS A 283 -7.53 33.35 21.53
CA HIS A 283 -7.32 33.72 20.14
C HIS A 283 -6.69 35.12 20.10
N THR A 284 -5.46 35.22 19.57
CA THR A 284 -4.70 36.47 19.58
C THR A 284 -3.82 36.64 18.33
N ASN A 285 -3.50 37.86 17.97
CA ASN A 285 -2.46 38.17 16.99
C ASN A 285 -1.06 38.33 17.62
N HIS A 286 -0.98 38.24 18.95
CA HIS A 286 0.24 38.44 19.73
C HIS A 286 0.53 37.26 20.69
N PRO A 287 0.72 36.00 20.18
CA PRO A 287 0.91 34.82 21.05
C PRO A 287 2.12 34.97 21.98
N GLY A 288 3.22 35.57 21.49
CA GLY A 288 4.41 35.82 22.30
C GLY A 288 4.12 36.72 23.50
N LYS A 289 3.35 37.83 23.33
CA LYS A 289 2.99 38.73 24.44
C LYS A 289 2.08 38.03 25.46
N ALA A 290 1.16 37.19 25.01
CA ALA A 290 0.31 36.43 25.94
C ALA A 290 1.14 35.47 26.81
N MET A 291 2.15 34.82 26.24
CA MET A 291 3.08 33.97 26.99
C MET A 291 4.04 34.77 27.87
N GLU A 292 4.51 35.95 27.45
CA GLU A 292 5.34 36.87 28.27
C GLU A 292 4.60 37.32 29.53
N ILE A 293 3.32 37.73 29.38
CA ILE A 293 2.48 38.05 30.53
C ILE A 293 2.33 36.85 31.47
N ALA A 294 2.10 35.67 30.91
CA ALA A 294 1.93 34.44 31.71
C ALA A 294 3.20 34.07 32.50
N LEU A 295 4.38 34.29 31.93
CA LEU A 295 5.66 34.03 32.61
C LEU A 295 5.89 34.91 33.85
N GLU A 296 5.25 36.08 33.96
CA GLU A 296 5.30 36.90 35.16
C GLU A 296 4.61 36.25 36.36
N TYR A 297 3.69 35.29 36.11
CA TYR A 297 2.91 34.60 37.13
C TYR A 297 3.43 33.18 37.46
N GLY A 298 4.30 32.63 36.62
CA GLY A 298 4.95 31.35 36.85
C GLY A 298 5.53 30.70 35.60
N PRO A 299 6.31 29.60 35.75
CA PRO A 299 6.83 28.85 34.61
C PRO A 299 5.71 28.27 33.76
N LEU A 300 5.93 28.18 32.42
CA LEU A 300 4.95 27.64 31.49
C LEU A 300 5.22 26.17 31.13
N GLU A 301 4.14 25.40 31.01
CA GLU A 301 4.11 24.02 30.54
C GLU A 301 3.12 23.88 29.39
N LYS A 302 3.34 22.92 28.48
CA LYS A 302 2.43 22.58 27.33
C LYS A 302 2.01 23.79 26.51
N MET A 303 2.98 24.54 26.04
CA MET A 303 2.73 25.67 25.14
C MET A 303 2.38 25.21 23.73
N LYS A 304 1.26 25.71 23.18
CA LYS A 304 0.78 25.42 21.84
C LYS A 304 0.36 26.72 21.17
N VAL A 305 0.84 26.95 19.95
CA VAL A 305 0.42 28.09 19.11
C VAL A 305 0.10 27.57 17.72
N GLU A 306 -1.14 27.74 17.28
CA GLU A 306 -1.61 27.31 15.97
C GLU A 306 -2.17 28.50 15.19
N ASN A 307 -1.85 28.58 13.91
CA ASN A 307 -2.40 29.58 13.03
C ASN A 307 -3.74 29.09 12.49
N MET A 308 -4.85 29.63 13.02
CA MET A 308 -6.22 29.22 12.65
C MET A 308 -6.56 29.54 11.19
N LYS A 309 -5.94 30.57 10.61
CA LYS A 309 -6.12 30.89 9.20
C LYS A 309 -5.47 29.83 8.31
N LEU A 310 -4.27 29.35 8.68
CA LEU A 310 -3.62 28.21 7.99
C LEU A 310 -4.34 26.89 8.22
N GLN A 311 -4.92 26.66 9.41
CA GLN A 311 -5.76 25.48 9.66
C GLN A 311 -7.05 25.53 8.83
N HIS A 312 -7.65 26.69 8.69
CA HIS A 312 -8.85 26.89 7.87
C HIS A 312 -8.50 26.79 6.38
N ASP A 313 -7.39 27.37 5.94
CA ASP A 313 -6.88 27.24 4.58
C ASP A 313 -6.55 25.76 4.27
N ASN A 314 -6.04 25.01 5.25
CA ASN A 314 -5.85 23.54 5.14
C ASN A 314 -7.16 22.76 5.14
N LEU A 315 -8.23 23.26 5.77
CA LEU A 315 -9.59 22.68 5.70
C LEU A 315 -10.31 23.08 4.41
N GLN A 316 -10.06 24.29 3.87
CA GLN A 316 -10.59 24.74 2.58
C GLN A 316 -9.83 24.16 1.37
N ILE A 317 -8.60 23.67 1.53
CA ILE A 317 -7.89 22.89 0.50
C ILE A 317 -8.66 21.62 0.10
N PHE A 318 -9.65 21.22 0.91
CA PHE A 318 -10.60 20.14 0.60
C PHE A 318 -11.98 20.63 0.10
N SER A 319 -12.14 21.86 -0.35
CA SER A 319 -13.37 22.30 -1.01
C SER A 319 -13.30 22.08 -2.53
N GLU A 320 -14.44 21.73 -3.14
CA GLU A 320 -14.62 21.30 -4.54
C GLU A 320 -13.93 22.12 -5.64
N LYS A 321 -13.42 23.32 -5.35
CA LYS A 321 -12.73 24.17 -6.35
C LYS A 321 -11.23 23.88 -6.50
N ASP A 322 -10.58 23.34 -5.49
CA ASP A 322 -9.17 22.93 -5.56
C ASP A 322 -9.01 21.48 -5.98
N GLU A 323 -10.05 20.65 -5.85
CA GLU A 323 -10.12 19.34 -6.50
C GLU A 323 -9.88 19.44 -8.01
N ALA A 324 -10.40 20.47 -8.66
CA ALA A 324 -10.21 20.69 -10.10
C ALA A 324 -8.78 21.09 -10.52
N LYS A 325 -7.97 21.65 -9.62
CA LYS A 325 -6.57 22.01 -9.89
C LYS A 325 -5.56 20.90 -9.56
N LEU A 326 -5.88 20.03 -8.61
CA LEU A 326 -5.10 18.81 -8.33
C LEU A 326 -5.26 17.75 -9.45
N PHE A 327 -6.34 17.82 -10.23
CA PHE A 327 -6.63 16.90 -11.35
C PHE A 327 -6.11 17.36 -12.71
N GLN A 328 -5.30 18.41 -12.80
CA GLN A 328 -4.56 18.74 -14.02
C GLN A 328 -3.22 18.00 -14.12
N SER A 329 -3.18 16.73 -13.81
CA SER A 329 -2.14 15.85 -14.32
C SER A 329 -2.52 15.48 -15.77
N LYS A 330 -1.70 15.95 -16.68
CA LYS A 330 -1.73 15.62 -18.10
C LYS A 330 -1.99 14.14 -18.33
N ASN A 331 -2.96 13.84 -19.20
CA ASN A 331 -3.14 12.61 -19.96
C ASN A 331 -1.95 11.62 -19.87
N ILE A 332 -1.92 10.79 -18.86
CA ILE A 332 -1.07 9.62 -18.80
C ILE A 332 -2.00 8.42 -18.63
N ASN A 333 -2.22 7.73 -19.75
CA ASN A 333 -2.84 6.42 -19.91
C ASN A 333 -4.00 6.07 -18.95
N LYS A 334 -5.22 6.07 -19.44
CA LYS A 334 -6.39 5.41 -18.85
C LYS A 334 -6.13 3.90 -18.73
N THR A 335 -5.39 3.48 -17.72
CA THR A 335 -5.42 2.09 -17.27
C THR A 335 -6.70 1.89 -16.47
N ASP A 336 -7.32 0.73 -16.58
CA ASP A 336 -8.53 0.37 -15.83
C ASP A 336 -8.24 0.14 -14.32
N SER A 337 -7.00 0.40 -13.92
CA SER A 337 -6.47 0.21 -12.56
C SER A 337 -6.11 1.54 -11.89
N GLY A 338 -6.43 1.67 -10.60
CA GLY A 338 -6.05 2.78 -9.75
C GLY A 338 -4.88 2.44 -8.84
N TYR A 339 -4.12 3.44 -8.40
CA TYR A 339 -2.93 3.28 -7.58
C TYR A 339 -2.96 4.19 -6.36
N ILE A 340 -2.94 3.58 -5.18
CA ILE A 340 -2.78 4.27 -3.88
C ILE A 340 -1.40 3.94 -3.35
N ILE A 341 -0.64 4.94 -2.92
CA ILE A 341 0.69 4.76 -2.37
C ILE A 341 0.88 5.64 -1.12
N LEU A 342 1.63 5.15 -0.14
CA LEU A 342 2.00 5.95 1.02
C LEU A 342 3.32 6.67 0.78
N ALA A 343 3.40 7.92 1.28
CA ALA A 343 4.61 8.74 1.27
C ALA A 343 4.89 9.29 2.66
N ASP A 344 6.16 9.39 3.03
CA ASP A 344 6.63 9.90 4.32
C ASP A 344 7.02 11.39 4.29
N SER A 345 6.93 12.01 3.12
CA SER A 345 7.25 13.42 2.91
C SER A 345 6.43 14.02 1.77
N GLU A 346 6.24 15.34 1.75
CA GLU A 346 5.57 16.03 0.64
C GLU A 346 6.33 15.87 -0.68
N ASN A 347 7.66 15.88 -0.64
CA ASN A 347 8.46 15.71 -1.84
C ASN A 347 8.29 14.30 -2.46
N MET A 348 8.26 13.25 -1.62
CA MET A 348 7.98 11.89 -2.09
C MET A 348 6.55 11.75 -2.61
N LYS A 349 5.58 12.44 -2.00
CA LYS A 349 4.21 12.52 -2.52
C LYS A 349 4.17 13.10 -3.92
N ASP A 350 4.85 14.24 -4.14
CA ASP A 350 4.94 14.87 -5.46
C ASP A 350 5.59 13.94 -6.49
N GLU A 351 6.61 13.19 -6.10
CA GLU A 351 7.27 12.22 -6.97
C GLU A 351 6.33 11.07 -7.34
N PHE A 352 5.60 10.51 -6.39
CA PHE A 352 4.64 9.45 -6.66
C PHE A 352 3.47 9.90 -7.55
N LEU A 353 3.00 11.13 -7.39
CA LEU A 353 1.99 11.72 -8.27
C LEU A 353 2.52 11.90 -9.70
N LYS A 354 3.79 12.30 -9.88
CA LYS A 354 4.45 12.39 -11.20
C LYS A 354 4.59 11.02 -11.86
N GLU A 355 4.88 9.98 -11.09
CA GLU A 355 4.99 8.61 -11.58
C GLU A 355 3.62 7.95 -11.82
N GLY A 356 2.50 8.64 -11.51
CA GLY A 356 1.15 8.25 -11.88
C GLY A 356 0.34 7.55 -10.79
N ALA A 357 0.63 7.80 -9.51
CA ALA A 357 -0.28 7.47 -8.42
C ALA A 357 -1.59 8.30 -8.55
N ASP A 358 -2.74 7.67 -8.32
CA ASP A 358 -4.03 8.37 -8.32
C ASP A 358 -4.25 9.08 -6.97
N VAL A 359 -3.87 8.43 -5.87
CA VAL A 359 -3.95 8.98 -4.51
C VAL A 359 -2.68 8.66 -3.74
N VAL A 360 -2.12 9.66 -3.09
CA VAL A 360 -1.00 9.49 -2.16
C VAL A 360 -1.46 9.82 -0.74
N ILE A 361 -1.26 8.88 0.18
CA ILE A 361 -1.55 9.06 1.60
C ILE A 361 -0.26 9.48 2.29
N LEU A 362 -0.24 10.64 2.92
CA LEU A 362 0.88 11.04 3.76
C LEU A 362 0.86 10.27 5.07
N GLY A 363 1.96 9.60 5.36
CA GLY A 363 2.14 8.83 6.58
C GLY A 363 3.59 8.36 6.66
N GLY A 364 4.09 8.14 7.85
CA GLY A 364 5.47 7.68 8.06
C GLY A 364 5.52 6.80 9.30
N GLN A 365 6.71 6.55 9.83
CA GLN A 365 6.89 5.69 11.00
C GLN A 365 6.16 6.19 12.25
N SER A 366 6.01 7.50 12.40
CA SER A 366 5.33 8.14 13.55
C SER A 366 3.84 8.44 13.31
N LYS A 367 3.32 8.25 12.10
CA LYS A 367 1.93 8.57 11.74
C LYS A 367 1.38 7.56 10.73
N ASN A 368 1.01 6.38 11.24
CA ASN A 368 0.38 5.37 10.39
C ASN A 368 -1.08 5.74 10.07
N PRO A 369 -1.54 5.59 8.83
CA PRO A 369 -2.92 5.85 8.46
C PRO A 369 -3.87 4.85 9.12
N SER A 370 -5.09 5.30 9.43
CA SER A 370 -6.17 4.43 9.91
C SER A 370 -6.84 3.68 8.75
N VAL A 371 -7.61 2.64 9.09
CA VAL A 371 -8.46 1.93 8.12
C VAL A 371 -9.38 2.92 7.40
N GLN A 372 -9.96 3.88 8.12
CA GLN A 372 -10.86 4.88 7.56
C GLN A 372 -10.16 5.81 6.55
N GLU A 373 -8.93 6.24 6.81
CA GLU A 373 -8.16 7.07 5.89
C GLU A 373 -7.84 6.32 4.59
N ILE A 374 -7.55 5.01 4.68
CA ILE A 374 -7.31 4.17 3.49
C ILE A 374 -8.61 3.94 2.72
N LEU A 375 -9.75 3.67 3.39
CA LEU A 375 -11.05 3.54 2.74
C LEU A 375 -11.44 4.83 2.01
N SER A 376 -11.25 5.99 2.65
CA SER A 376 -11.51 7.29 2.04
C SER A 376 -10.63 7.54 0.79
N ALA A 377 -9.41 6.99 0.74
CA ALA A 377 -8.56 7.04 -0.44
C ALA A 377 -9.07 6.11 -1.56
N ILE A 378 -9.54 4.90 -1.20
CA ILE A 378 -10.15 3.95 -2.12
C ILE A 378 -11.41 4.54 -2.79
N ASP A 379 -12.25 5.22 -2.01
CA ASP A 379 -13.51 5.80 -2.49
C ASP A 379 -13.31 6.91 -3.51
N LYS A 380 -12.19 7.64 -3.43
CA LYS A 380 -11.83 8.70 -4.39
C LYS A 380 -11.47 8.20 -5.80
N ILE A 381 -11.20 6.91 -5.96
CA ILE A 381 -10.75 6.33 -7.22
C ILE A 381 -11.93 5.61 -7.91
N ASP A 382 -12.38 6.12 -9.04
CA ASP A 382 -13.40 5.48 -9.87
C ASP A 382 -12.75 4.47 -10.84
N LYS A 383 -12.27 3.34 -10.28
CA LYS A 383 -11.65 2.22 -11.01
C LYS A 383 -12.10 0.91 -10.41
N LYS A 384 -12.18 -0.14 -11.23
CA LYS A 384 -12.60 -1.49 -10.79
C LYS A 384 -11.55 -2.18 -9.93
N THR A 385 -10.28 -2.03 -10.29
CA THR A 385 -9.15 -2.62 -9.56
C THR A 385 -8.27 -1.52 -9.02
N ILE A 386 -7.92 -1.58 -7.74
CA ILE A 386 -7.05 -0.60 -7.08
C ILE A 386 -5.88 -1.33 -6.42
N TYR A 387 -4.67 -0.89 -6.72
CA TYR A 387 -3.45 -1.35 -6.10
C TYR A 387 -3.05 -0.42 -4.97
N ILE A 388 -2.71 -0.99 -3.80
CA ILE A 388 -2.24 -0.23 -2.64
C ILE A 388 -0.79 -0.61 -2.34
N PHE A 389 0.10 0.38 -2.28
CA PHE A 389 1.50 0.26 -1.91
C PHE A 389 1.74 0.90 -0.53
N PRO A 390 1.74 0.11 0.56
CA PRO A 390 1.83 0.64 1.94
C PRO A 390 3.19 1.26 2.28
N ASN A 391 4.27 0.82 1.65
CA ASN A 391 5.64 1.31 1.87
C ASN A 391 6.14 1.29 3.31
N ASN A 392 5.38 0.64 4.19
CA ASN A 392 5.67 0.50 5.61
C ASN A 392 5.07 -0.81 6.11
N LYS A 393 5.87 -1.63 6.79
CA LYS A 393 5.44 -2.93 7.37
C LYS A 393 4.25 -2.79 8.31
N ASN A 394 4.20 -1.69 9.08
CA ASN A 394 3.16 -1.44 10.07
C ASN A 394 1.80 -1.12 9.45
N VAL A 395 1.78 -0.70 8.17
CA VAL A 395 0.56 -0.32 7.45
C VAL A 395 -0.01 -1.47 6.61
N ILE A 396 0.78 -2.50 6.31
CA ILE A 396 0.34 -3.62 5.46
C ILE A 396 -0.94 -4.27 6.02
N THR A 397 -0.99 -4.53 7.33
CA THR A 397 -2.14 -5.16 7.98
C THR A 397 -3.36 -4.25 7.96
N THR A 398 -3.18 -2.95 8.21
CA THR A 398 -4.23 -1.93 8.15
C THR A 398 -4.79 -1.80 6.72
N ALA A 399 -3.92 -1.83 5.70
CA ALA A 399 -4.31 -1.78 4.30
C ALA A 399 -5.10 -3.03 3.87
N LYS A 400 -4.70 -4.22 4.32
CA LYS A 400 -5.45 -5.46 4.08
C LYS A 400 -6.83 -5.42 4.71
N LEU A 401 -6.94 -4.91 5.95
CA LEU A 401 -8.22 -4.76 6.62
C LEU A 401 -9.15 -3.77 5.90
N ALA A 402 -8.61 -2.67 5.38
CA ALA A 402 -9.35 -1.75 4.53
C ALA A 402 -9.81 -2.42 3.23
N ALA A 403 -8.94 -3.22 2.60
CA ALA A 403 -9.28 -3.97 1.39
C ALA A 403 -10.46 -4.94 1.61
N GLU A 404 -10.50 -5.64 2.75
CA GLU A 404 -11.59 -6.56 3.11
C GLU A 404 -12.94 -5.84 3.34
N LYS A 405 -12.92 -4.54 3.64
CA LYS A 405 -14.12 -3.73 3.88
C LYS A 405 -14.62 -2.98 2.65
N SER A 406 -13.87 -3.00 1.57
CA SER A 406 -14.24 -2.34 0.31
C SER A 406 -14.99 -3.30 -0.62
N ASP A 407 -15.99 -2.78 -1.33
CA ASP A 407 -16.71 -3.53 -2.38
C ASP A 407 -15.92 -3.58 -3.71
N LYS A 408 -14.82 -2.84 -3.82
CA LYS A 408 -13.95 -2.80 -5.00
C LYS A 408 -12.93 -3.94 -4.96
N ASN A 409 -12.37 -4.30 -6.11
CA ASN A 409 -11.26 -5.25 -6.17
C ASN A 409 -9.95 -4.57 -5.73
N ILE A 410 -9.54 -4.78 -4.49
CA ILE A 410 -8.36 -4.15 -3.91
C ILE A 410 -7.22 -5.16 -3.81
N ILE A 411 -6.06 -4.80 -4.35
CA ILE A 411 -4.84 -5.60 -4.29
C ILE A 411 -3.80 -4.86 -3.45
N VAL A 412 -3.54 -5.36 -2.24
CA VAL A 412 -2.51 -4.79 -1.36
C VAL A 412 -1.16 -5.42 -1.69
N TYR A 413 -0.25 -4.59 -2.20
CA TYR A 413 1.13 -4.96 -2.47
C TYR A 413 1.94 -4.78 -1.19
N GLY A 414 2.59 -5.82 -0.70
CA GLY A 414 3.27 -5.79 0.61
C GLY A 414 4.59 -5.00 0.62
N THR A 415 4.66 -3.83 -0.04
CA THR A 415 5.84 -2.97 -0.05
C THR A 415 6.19 -2.46 1.34
N LYS A 416 7.48 -2.49 1.67
CA LYS A 416 7.99 -2.24 3.03
C LYS A 416 8.78 -0.94 3.14
N THR A 417 9.22 -0.39 2.00
CA THR A 417 10.03 0.83 1.91
C THR A 417 9.53 1.77 0.82
N MET A 418 9.88 3.05 0.91
CA MET A 418 9.42 4.08 -0.04
C MET A 418 9.88 3.79 -1.47
N LEU A 419 11.13 3.41 -1.67
CA LEU A 419 11.66 3.15 -3.02
C LEU A 419 11.25 1.79 -3.58
N GLU A 420 10.88 0.82 -2.74
CA GLU A 420 10.22 -0.40 -3.20
C GLU A 420 8.84 -0.08 -3.80
N GLY A 421 8.05 0.75 -3.13
CA GLY A 421 6.78 1.24 -3.67
C GLY A 421 6.95 2.09 -4.93
N HIS A 422 7.97 2.95 -4.98
CA HIS A 422 8.31 3.71 -6.18
C HIS A 422 8.60 2.79 -7.38
N TYR A 423 9.40 1.74 -7.15
CA TYR A 423 9.70 0.73 -8.17
C TYR A 423 8.44 0.01 -8.65
N CYS A 424 7.58 -0.42 -7.72
CA CYS A 424 6.32 -1.10 -8.05
C CYS A 424 5.36 -0.19 -8.83
N LEU A 425 5.22 1.07 -8.43
CA LEU A 425 4.40 2.05 -9.11
C LEU A 425 4.89 2.33 -10.54
N LYS A 426 6.20 2.55 -10.70
CA LYS A 426 6.84 2.81 -12.00
C LYS A 426 6.67 1.65 -13.00
N ASN A 427 6.77 0.43 -12.51
CA ASN A 427 6.60 -0.79 -13.31
C ASN A 427 5.12 -1.19 -13.47
N ARG A 428 4.18 -0.44 -12.82
CA ARG A 428 2.73 -0.59 -12.90
C ARG A 428 2.23 -2.01 -12.70
N ALA A 429 2.91 -2.75 -11.84
CA ALA A 429 2.51 -4.08 -11.35
C ALA A 429 1.83 -5.00 -12.40
N GLU A 430 2.19 -4.86 -13.69
CA GLU A 430 1.61 -5.68 -14.77
C GLU A 430 1.82 -7.17 -14.54
N ASP A 431 2.82 -7.50 -13.69
CA ASP A 431 3.10 -8.87 -13.27
C ASP A 431 3.50 -8.88 -11.77
N ILE A 432 2.51 -9.17 -10.90
CA ILE A 432 2.70 -9.25 -9.44
C ILE A 432 3.69 -10.36 -9.07
N GLU A 433 3.74 -11.45 -9.84
CA GLU A 433 4.61 -12.57 -9.56
C GLU A 433 6.06 -12.27 -9.95
N GLU A 434 6.27 -11.54 -11.05
CA GLU A 434 7.59 -11.05 -11.43
C GLU A 434 8.14 -10.08 -10.36
N LEU A 435 7.30 -9.18 -9.83
CA LEU A 435 7.69 -8.24 -8.77
C LEU A 435 8.07 -8.96 -7.46
N LYS A 436 7.34 -10.01 -7.05
CA LYS A 436 7.73 -10.85 -5.90
C LYS A 436 9.09 -11.53 -6.08
N ASN A 437 9.43 -11.92 -7.30
CA ASN A 437 10.73 -12.51 -7.61
C ASN A 437 11.85 -11.46 -7.61
N THR A 438 11.54 -10.19 -7.88
CA THR A 438 12.52 -9.09 -7.81
C THR A 438 12.94 -8.76 -6.39
N GLU A 439 12.07 -8.93 -5.37
CA GLU A 439 12.42 -8.74 -3.95
C GLU A 439 13.61 -9.58 -3.50
N LYS A 440 13.87 -10.72 -4.15
CA LYS A 440 14.98 -11.62 -3.80
C LYS A 440 16.34 -11.15 -4.33
N ARG A 441 16.36 -10.29 -5.34
CA ARG A 441 17.58 -9.87 -6.04
C ARG A 441 17.88 -8.37 -5.91
N ASN A 442 16.85 -7.57 -5.66
CA ASN A 442 16.97 -6.13 -5.53
C ASN A 442 17.21 -5.75 -4.07
N TYR A 443 17.87 -4.61 -3.86
CA TYR A 443 18.15 -4.11 -2.53
C TYR A 443 17.45 -2.77 -2.32
N SER A 444 16.57 -2.73 -1.30
CA SER A 444 16.06 -1.48 -0.76
C SER A 444 16.86 -1.13 0.49
N ILE A 445 17.54 -0.01 0.45
CA ILE A 445 18.47 0.46 1.47
C ILE A 445 17.87 1.70 2.13
N GLU A 446 17.86 1.71 3.46
CA GLU A 446 17.43 2.84 4.27
C GLU A 446 18.56 3.18 5.25
N ILE A 447 18.97 4.44 5.30
CA ILE A 447 20.10 4.90 6.12
C ILE A 447 19.63 5.96 7.09
N THR A 448 19.83 5.71 8.39
CA THR A 448 19.41 6.59 9.48
C THR A 448 20.37 6.53 10.66
N LYS A 449 20.13 7.32 11.70
CA LYS A 449 20.88 7.26 12.97
C LYS A 449 20.22 6.36 14.01
N ALA A 450 21.01 5.67 14.78
CA ALA A 450 20.55 4.89 15.92
C ALA A 450 20.11 5.82 17.06
N VAL A 451 18.88 5.67 17.53
CA VAL A 451 18.31 6.47 18.62
C VAL A 451 18.74 5.99 20.01
N ARG A 452 19.30 4.78 20.10
CA ARG A 452 19.77 4.15 21.36
C ARG A 452 20.85 3.11 21.11
N ASP A 453 21.58 2.73 22.16
CA ASP A 453 22.45 1.58 22.13
C ASP A 453 21.62 0.30 22.00
N THR A 454 22.03 -0.60 21.10
CA THR A 454 21.37 -1.89 20.91
C THR A 454 22.32 -2.90 20.28
N LYS A 455 21.95 -4.17 20.33
CA LYS A 455 22.65 -5.25 19.63
C LYS A 455 21.66 -5.99 18.74
N VAL A 456 21.97 -6.12 17.47
CA VAL A 456 21.14 -6.86 16.50
C VAL A 456 22.02 -7.90 15.83
N ASP A 457 21.69 -9.15 15.97
CA ASP A 457 22.52 -10.27 15.56
C ASP A 457 23.96 -10.14 16.15
N ASN A 458 24.99 -10.01 15.31
CA ASN A 458 26.37 -9.80 15.74
C ASN A 458 26.82 -8.33 15.70
N LEU A 459 25.91 -7.38 15.39
CA LEU A 459 26.22 -5.97 15.29
C LEU A 459 25.97 -5.27 16.63
N VAL A 460 27.00 -4.63 17.17
CA VAL A 460 26.87 -3.70 18.29
C VAL A 460 26.61 -2.31 17.71
N ILE A 461 25.49 -1.73 18.04
CA ILE A 461 25.03 -0.43 17.55
C ILE A 461 25.08 0.54 18.71
N THR A 462 25.88 1.59 18.59
CA THR A 462 25.97 2.66 19.58
C THR A 462 25.01 3.78 19.17
N LYS A 463 24.37 4.41 20.16
CA LYS A 463 23.55 5.59 19.95
C LYS A 463 24.29 6.63 19.10
N ASP A 464 23.56 7.32 18.23
CA ASP A 464 24.03 8.33 17.28
C ASP A 464 24.94 7.79 16.14
N ASN A 465 25.33 6.52 16.15
CA ASN A 465 25.95 5.89 14.97
C ASN A 465 24.95 5.76 13.85
N TYR A 466 25.44 5.77 12.61
CA TYR A 466 24.61 5.49 11.46
C TYR A 466 24.37 4.00 11.30
N ILE A 467 23.16 3.65 10.93
CA ILE A 467 22.72 2.28 10.64
C ILE A 467 22.18 2.19 9.22
N GLY A 468 22.53 1.11 8.54
CA GLY A 468 22.09 0.77 7.21
C GLY A 468 21.18 -0.47 7.25
N LEU A 469 19.92 -0.28 6.84
CA LEU A 469 18.97 -1.35 6.64
C LEU A 469 19.00 -1.79 5.19
N VAL A 470 18.93 -3.10 4.96
CA VAL A 470 18.78 -3.70 3.62
C VAL A 470 17.55 -4.59 3.65
N ASN A 471 16.58 -4.29 2.80
CA ASN A 471 15.27 -4.94 2.75
C ASN A 471 14.61 -4.99 4.14
N GLY A 472 14.72 -3.85 4.87
CA GLY A 472 14.14 -3.64 6.20
C GLY A 472 14.80 -4.41 7.34
N LYS A 473 16.05 -4.90 7.17
CA LYS A 473 16.87 -5.52 8.23
C LYS A 473 18.14 -4.73 8.42
N ILE A 474 18.49 -4.39 9.67
CA ILE A 474 19.76 -3.74 9.98
C ILE A 474 20.89 -4.70 9.65
N LYS A 475 21.81 -4.29 8.78
CA LYS A 475 22.97 -5.10 8.36
C LYS A 475 24.31 -4.38 8.51
N TYR A 476 24.29 -3.06 8.63
CA TYR A 476 25.48 -2.24 8.67
C TYR A 476 25.38 -1.19 9.78
N THR A 477 26.52 -0.83 10.37
CA THR A 477 26.65 0.31 11.27
C THR A 477 28.04 0.91 11.12
N ALA A 478 28.12 2.23 11.26
CA ALA A 478 29.38 2.98 11.28
C ALA A 478 29.20 4.30 12.05
N ALA A 479 30.32 4.87 12.53
CA ALA A 479 30.30 6.16 13.22
C ALA A 479 30.08 7.34 12.23
N ALA A 480 30.55 7.20 10.97
CA ALA A 480 30.40 8.22 9.93
C ALA A 480 29.47 7.75 8.81
N LEU A 481 28.60 8.69 8.33
CA LEU A 481 27.65 8.42 7.25
C LEU A 481 28.36 7.97 5.97
N LYS A 482 29.41 8.68 5.58
CA LYS A 482 30.21 8.37 4.37
C LYS A 482 30.77 6.96 4.42
N GLU A 483 31.38 6.55 5.56
CA GLU A 483 31.96 5.21 5.74
C GLU A 483 30.89 4.13 5.59
N LEU A 484 29.70 4.34 6.19
CA LEU A 484 28.58 3.42 6.08
C LEU A 484 28.15 3.25 4.62
N VAL A 485 27.90 4.37 3.93
CA VAL A 485 27.43 4.38 2.53
C VAL A 485 28.47 3.74 1.61
N GLU A 486 29.75 4.05 1.79
CA GLU A 486 30.84 3.47 1.00
C GLU A 486 30.85 1.95 1.11
N LYS A 487 30.86 1.45 2.35
CA LYS A 487 30.85 0.00 2.63
C LYS A 487 29.61 -0.67 2.00
N MET A 488 28.43 -0.09 2.17
CA MET A 488 27.19 -0.65 1.63
C MET A 488 27.20 -0.71 0.10
N LEU A 489 27.63 0.36 -0.57
CA LEU A 489 27.67 0.39 -2.02
C LEU A 489 28.75 -0.57 -2.58
N ASP A 490 29.91 -0.69 -1.93
CA ASP A 490 30.98 -1.62 -2.37
C ASP A 490 30.55 -3.09 -2.26
N GLU A 491 29.74 -3.45 -1.27
CA GLU A 491 29.25 -4.82 -1.08
C GLU A 491 28.00 -5.14 -1.93
N LEU A 492 27.11 -4.17 -2.17
CA LEU A 492 25.81 -4.42 -2.78
C LEU A 492 25.75 -4.12 -4.28
N LEU A 493 26.63 -3.24 -4.80
CA LEU A 493 26.76 -3.03 -6.24
C LEU A 493 27.50 -4.20 -6.89
N THR A 494 26.91 -4.75 -7.94
CA THR A 494 27.48 -5.90 -8.65
C THR A 494 27.49 -5.66 -10.16
N ILE A 495 28.11 -6.57 -10.91
CA ILE A 495 28.05 -6.56 -12.38
C ILE A 495 26.62 -6.75 -12.91
N ASN A 496 25.71 -7.23 -12.08
CA ASN A 496 24.30 -7.41 -12.42
C ASN A 496 23.44 -6.18 -12.12
N THR A 497 24.01 -5.10 -11.52
CA THR A 497 23.26 -3.88 -11.22
C THR A 497 22.88 -3.17 -12.51
N ILE A 498 21.57 -2.93 -12.69
CA ILE A 498 20.99 -2.30 -13.89
C ILE A 498 20.76 -0.82 -13.66
N THR A 499 20.03 -0.50 -12.59
CA THR A 499 19.67 0.88 -12.24
C THR A 499 19.78 1.09 -10.73
N VAL A 500 19.99 2.35 -10.34
CA VAL A 500 19.94 2.77 -8.94
C VAL A 500 19.06 3.99 -8.82
N VAL A 501 18.19 4.01 -7.81
CA VAL A 501 17.43 5.19 -7.42
C VAL A 501 17.92 5.66 -6.07
N VAL A 502 18.24 6.93 -5.94
CA VAL A 502 18.72 7.55 -4.71
C VAL A 502 17.76 8.67 -4.31
N SER A 503 17.18 8.57 -3.13
CA SER A 503 16.37 9.64 -2.53
C SER A 503 17.12 10.27 -1.37
N GLU A 504 17.30 11.59 -1.44
CA GLU A 504 18.02 12.38 -0.45
C GLU A 504 17.07 12.90 0.63
N GLY A 505 17.41 12.68 1.90
CA GLY A 505 16.71 13.22 3.06
C GLY A 505 17.08 14.67 3.37
N LYS A 506 16.47 15.23 4.43
CA LYS A 506 16.79 16.57 4.92
C LYS A 506 18.21 16.66 5.46
N ASP A 507 18.67 15.65 6.19
CA ASP A 507 19.98 15.59 6.86
C ASP A 507 21.03 14.91 5.96
N LYS A 508 21.21 15.41 4.75
CA LYS A 508 22.24 14.96 3.81
C LYS A 508 23.51 15.80 3.94
N ASP A 509 24.66 15.21 3.62
CA ASP A 509 25.92 15.94 3.52
C ASP A 509 26.52 15.84 2.11
N GLU A 510 27.22 16.89 1.67
CA GLU A 510 27.78 16.98 0.32
C GLU A 510 28.94 15.98 0.09
N GLU A 511 29.65 15.58 1.13
CA GLU A 511 30.76 14.63 1.01
C GLU A 511 30.23 13.22 0.67
N THR A 512 29.19 12.77 1.37
CA THR A 512 28.52 11.50 1.09
C THR A 512 27.82 11.52 -0.27
N LYS A 513 27.19 12.64 -0.64
CA LYS A 513 26.58 12.81 -1.95
C LYS A 513 27.60 12.67 -3.09
N ASN A 514 28.75 13.30 -2.97
CA ASN A 514 29.82 13.20 -3.94
C ASN A 514 30.37 11.77 -4.04
N LEU A 515 30.49 11.05 -2.91
CA LEU A 515 30.84 9.64 -2.90
C LEU A 515 29.82 8.80 -3.68
N ILE A 516 28.52 8.94 -3.38
CA ILE A 516 27.44 8.23 -4.09
C ILE A 516 27.52 8.49 -5.59
N THR A 517 27.61 9.76 -5.98
CA THR A 517 27.70 10.15 -7.39
C THR A 517 28.92 9.55 -8.08
N GLY A 518 30.07 9.53 -7.40
CA GLY A 518 31.32 8.92 -7.91
C GLY A 518 31.19 7.41 -8.09
N LYS A 519 30.62 6.69 -7.11
CA LYS A 519 30.43 5.23 -7.17
C LYS A 519 29.42 4.82 -8.26
N LEU A 520 28.40 5.66 -8.52
CA LEU A 520 27.31 5.37 -9.46
C LEU A 520 27.53 5.95 -10.88
N ASN A 521 28.66 6.57 -11.17
CA ASN A 521 28.92 7.31 -12.43
C ASN A 521 28.78 6.46 -13.71
N LYS A 522 28.89 5.13 -13.62
CA LYS A 522 28.75 4.17 -14.73
C LYS A 522 27.43 3.42 -14.73
N ILE A 523 26.54 3.70 -13.77
CA ILE A 523 25.27 3.02 -13.60
C ILE A 523 24.15 4.03 -13.87
N LYS A 524 23.10 3.61 -14.57
CA LYS A 524 21.91 4.45 -14.78
C LYS A 524 21.30 4.79 -13.42
N THR A 525 21.40 6.05 -13.01
CA THR A 525 20.98 6.49 -11.68
C THR A 525 19.93 7.60 -11.78
N THR A 526 18.89 7.48 -10.97
CA THR A 526 17.87 8.51 -10.79
C THR A 526 18.01 9.10 -9.39
N TYR A 527 18.09 10.43 -9.29
CA TYR A 527 18.15 11.15 -8.02
C TYR A 527 16.81 11.81 -7.73
N ILE A 528 16.29 11.60 -6.52
CA ILE A 528 15.03 12.16 -6.00
C ILE A 528 15.38 13.05 -4.81
N ASN A 529 14.85 14.26 -4.77
CA ASN A 529 14.88 15.08 -3.56
C ASN A 529 13.73 14.66 -2.64
N GLY A 530 13.93 13.61 -1.87
CA GLY A 530 12.87 12.99 -1.06
C GLY A 530 12.44 13.83 0.13
N GLY A 531 13.38 14.55 0.75
CA GLY A 531 13.10 15.43 1.89
C GLY A 531 12.61 14.71 3.16
N GLN A 532 12.79 13.39 3.25
CA GLN A 532 12.45 12.59 4.42
C GLN A 532 13.23 13.05 5.66
N GLU A 533 12.53 13.09 6.83
CA GLU A 533 13.08 13.63 8.08
C GLU A 533 13.94 12.62 8.85
N ASN A 534 13.52 11.35 8.88
CA ASN A 534 14.11 10.32 9.73
C ASN A 534 15.24 9.53 9.07
N TYR A 535 15.45 9.72 7.76
CA TYR A 535 16.44 8.98 6.99
C TYR A 535 17.30 9.92 6.16
N ASN A 536 18.62 9.69 6.19
CA ASN A 536 19.58 10.45 5.41
C ASN A 536 19.47 10.12 3.91
N TYR A 537 19.33 8.84 3.58
CA TYR A 537 19.19 8.35 2.22
C TYR A 537 18.25 7.14 2.16
N TYR A 538 17.47 7.07 1.10
CA TYR A 538 16.91 5.83 0.56
C TYR A 538 17.66 5.50 -0.74
N ILE A 539 18.07 4.25 -0.90
CA ILE A 539 18.73 3.80 -2.12
C ILE A 539 18.08 2.49 -2.56
N TYR A 540 17.63 2.41 -3.81
CA TYR A 540 17.10 1.20 -4.39
C TYR A 540 18.03 0.72 -5.51
N ILE A 541 18.56 -0.49 -5.36
CA ILE A 541 19.44 -1.13 -6.32
C ILE A 541 18.66 -2.21 -7.05
N GLU A 542 18.44 -2.01 -8.34
CA GLU A 542 17.82 -2.99 -9.21
C GLU A 542 18.90 -3.85 -9.87
N ASN A 543 18.81 -5.16 -9.67
CA ASN A 543 19.71 -6.13 -10.22
C ASN A 543 19.03 -6.99 -11.29
N ARG A 544 19.77 -7.31 -12.34
CA ARG A 544 19.39 -8.31 -13.33
C ARG A 544 19.37 -9.70 -12.68
N ASP A 545 18.39 -10.53 -13.08
CA ASP A 545 18.45 -11.95 -12.75
C ASP A 545 19.68 -12.57 -13.46
N PRO A 546 20.65 -13.15 -12.72
CA PRO A 546 21.81 -13.80 -13.34
C PRO A 546 21.40 -14.99 -14.22
N ASN A 547 20.21 -15.54 -14.01
CA ASN A 547 19.66 -16.62 -14.84
C ASN A 547 18.82 -16.12 -16.03
N MET A 548 18.57 -14.82 -16.11
CA MET A 548 17.79 -14.23 -17.20
C MET A 548 18.50 -14.43 -18.55
N PRO A 549 17.77 -14.87 -19.61
CA PRO A 549 18.31 -14.94 -20.96
C PRO A 549 18.83 -13.57 -21.44
N GLU A 550 19.87 -13.58 -22.26
CA GLU A 550 20.40 -12.33 -22.82
C GLU A 550 19.54 -11.78 -23.96
N ILE A 551 18.69 -12.62 -24.53
CA ILE A 551 17.88 -12.34 -25.73
C ILE A 551 16.41 -12.31 -25.33
N ALA A 552 15.73 -11.20 -25.66
CA ALA A 552 14.28 -11.11 -25.60
C ALA A 552 13.65 -11.33 -26.97
N ILE A 553 12.44 -11.84 -26.97
CA ILE A 553 11.61 -11.97 -28.17
C ILE A 553 10.47 -10.94 -28.06
N LEU A 554 10.32 -10.07 -29.06
CA LEU A 554 9.22 -9.15 -29.18
C LEU A 554 8.29 -9.62 -30.29
N THR A 555 6.99 -9.56 -30.07
CA THR A 555 5.97 -9.84 -31.07
C THR A 555 4.78 -8.90 -30.90
N ASP A 556 3.74 -9.09 -31.66
CA ASP A 556 2.47 -8.38 -31.55
C ASP A 556 1.29 -9.36 -31.37
N SER A 557 0.10 -8.83 -31.07
CA SER A 557 -1.07 -9.67 -30.77
C SER A 557 -1.61 -10.48 -31.95
N VAL A 558 -1.15 -10.22 -33.21
CA VAL A 558 -1.46 -11.09 -34.36
C VAL A 558 -0.87 -12.50 -34.20
N SER A 559 0.10 -12.69 -33.30
CA SER A 559 0.68 -14.01 -32.98
C SER A 559 -0.32 -14.98 -32.35
N ASP A 560 -1.48 -14.50 -31.90
CA ASP A 560 -2.51 -15.26 -31.18
C ASP A 560 -2.04 -15.91 -29.87
N LEU A 561 -0.90 -15.49 -29.34
CA LEU A 561 -0.40 -15.92 -28.03
C LEU A 561 -1.14 -15.20 -26.92
N ILE A 562 -1.41 -15.92 -25.84
CA ILE A 562 -1.99 -15.39 -24.61
C ILE A 562 -0.94 -15.39 -23.49
N ALA A 563 -1.23 -14.75 -22.36
CA ALA A 563 -0.30 -14.63 -21.25
C ALA A 563 0.20 -16.00 -20.75
N GLU A 564 -0.69 -17.00 -20.71
CA GLU A 564 -0.41 -18.37 -20.29
C GLU A 564 0.61 -19.09 -21.18
N ASP A 565 0.59 -18.82 -22.50
CA ASP A 565 1.50 -19.44 -23.46
C ASP A 565 2.96 -19.02 -23.28
N ILE A 566 3.17 -17.80 -22.74
CA ILE A 566 4.49 -17.18 -22.63
C ILE A 566 5.09 -17.20 -21.22
N ILE A 567 4.39 -17.84 -20.25
CA ILE A 567 4.89 -17.96 -18.87
C ILE A 567 6.30 -18.59 -18.87
N GLY A 568 7.24 -17.91 -18.21
CA GLY A 568 8.63 -18.35 -18.11
C GLY A 568 9.48 -18.17 -19.37
N LEU A 569 8.94 -17.54 -20.43
CA LEU A 569 9.66 -17.23 -21.66
C LEU A 569 9.98 -15.74 -21.77
N PRO A 570 11.11 -15.34 -22.34
CA PRO A 570 11.52 -13.94 -22.51
C PRO A 570 10.76 -13.29 -23.69
N ILE A 571 9.42 -13.34 -23.66
CA ILE A 571 8.56 -12.88 -24.74
C ILE A 571 7.75 -11.67 -24.27
N LYS A 572 7.67 -10.63 -25.10
CA LYS A 572 6.80 -9.47 -24.90
C LYS A 572 5.89 -9.29 -26.12
N ILE A 573 4.60 -9.11 -25.85
CA ILE A 573 3.59 -8.85 -26.90
C ILE A 573 3.26 -7.36 -26.90
N VAL A 574 3.26 -6.74 -28.08
CA VAL A 574 2.79 -5.36 -28.31
C VAL A 574 1.37 -5.45 -28.89
N PRO A 575 0.34 -4.91 -28.21
CA PRO A 575 -1.04 -5.09 -28.65
C PRO A 575 -1.34 -4.24 -29.91
N LEU A 576 -2.10 -4.81 -30.83
CA LEU A 576 -2.79 -4.05 -31.86
C LEU A 576 -3.90 -3.19 -31.23
N LYS A 577 -4.45 -2.25 -32.01
CA LYS A 577 -5.62 -1.48 -31.61
C LYS A 577 -6.83 -1.95 -32.41
N ILE A 578 -7.92 -2.20 -31.69
CA ILE A 578 -9.23 -2.54 -32.26
C ILE A 578 -10.10 -1.29 -32.13
N ASP A 579 -10.60 -0.80 -33.27
CA ASP A 579 -11.63 0.24 -33.35
C ASP A 579 -12.99 -0.46 -33.52
N LEU A 580 -13.82 -0.35 -32.51
CA LEU A 580 -15.18 -0.89 -32.48
C LEU A 580 -16.16 0.27 -32.36
N ASP A 581 -16.84 0.60 -33.46
CA ASP A 581 -17.80 1.72 -33.54
C ASP A 581 -17.24 3.10 -33.14
N GLY A 582 -15.93 3.31 -33.31
CA GLY A 582 -15.23 4.56 -32.97
C GLY A 582 -14.58 4.56 -31.60
N GLU A 583 -14.75 3.50 -30.80
CA GLU A 583 -14.01 3.28 -29.56
C GLU A 583 -12.75 2.43 -29.82
N LEU A 584 -11.60 2.88 -29.31
CA LEU A 584 -10.30 2.25 -29.50
C LEU A 584 -9.94 1.42 -28.27
N PHE A 585 -9.60 0.15 -28.52
CA PHE A 585 -9.18 -0.81 -27.49
C PHE A 585 -7.84 -1.44 -27.86
N LYS A 586 -7.00 -1.74 -26.85
CA LYS A 586 -5.81 -2.58 -27.01
C LYS A 586 -6.20 -4.04 -26.96
N ASP A 587 -5.89 -4.76 -28.06
CA ASP A 587 -6.19 -6.17 -28.24
C ASP A 587 -5.58 -7.05 -27.12
N GLY A 588 -6.42 -7.83 -26.45
CA GLY A 588 -6.03 -8.73 -25.36
C GLY A 588 -5.68 -8.04 -24.03
N ILE A 589 -5.74 -6.69 -23.95
CA ILE A 589 -5.48 -5.90 -22.73
C ILE A 589 -6.76 -5.17 -22.28
N GLU A 590 -7.29 -4.29 -23.12
CA GLU A 590 -8.48 -3.47 -22.81
C GLU A 590 -9.78 -4.13 -23.31
N MET A 591 -9.66 -5.13 -24.16
CA MET A 591 -10.75 -5.97 -24.64
C MET A 591 -10.23 -7.41 -24.78
N SER A 592 -10.84 -8.34 -24.04
CA SER A 592 -10.54 -9.77 -24.18
C SER A 592 -11.14 -10.33 -25.49
N ARG A 593 -10.59 -11.47 -25.94
CA ARG A 593 -11.14 -12.18 -27.15
C ARG A 593 -12.61 -12.55 -26.96
N ASP A 594 -12.98 -13.02 -25.78
CA ASP A 594 -14.36 -13.42 -25.49
C ASP A 594 -15.30 -12.22 -25.49
N GLU A 595 -14.92 -11.10 -24.92
CA GLU A 595 -15.69 -9.84 -24.95
C GLU A 595 -15.85 -9.34 -26.39
N PHE A 596 -14.78 -9.38 -27.19
CA PHE A 596 -14.83 -9.03 -28.59
C PHE A 596 -15.83 -9.91 -29.35
N TRP A 597 -15.73 -11.23 -29.20
CA TRP A 597 -16.64 -12.17 -29.87
C TRP A 597 -18.08 -12.03 -29.38
N GLN A 598 -18.33 -11.82 -28.10
CA GLN A 598 -19.67 -11.55 -27.58
C GLN A 598 -20.27 -10.28 -28.18
N LYS A 599 -19.51 -9.20 -28.31
CA LYS A 599 -19.96 -7.99 -28.99
C LYS A 599 -20.26 -8.22 -30.46
N MET A 600 -19.44 -9.02 -31.14
CA MET A 600 -19.65 -9.39 -32.55
C MET A 600 -20.93 -10.23 -32.77
N VAL A 601 -21.18 -11.21 -31.88
CA VAL A 601 -22.34 -12.12 -31.98
C VAL A 601 -23.64 -11.44 -31.56
N ASN A 602 -23.58 -10.53 -30.56
CA ASN A 602 -24.76 -9.86 -30.00
C ASN A 602 -25.20 -8.65 -30.86
N SER A 603 -24.43 -8.20 -31.83
CA SER A 603 -24.84 -7.15 -32.74
C SER A 603 -25.99 -7.66 -33.63
N ARG A 604 -27.19 -7.07 -33.48
CA ARG A 604 -28.43 -7.49 -34.16
C ARG A 604 -28.37 -7.39 -35.70
N ASN A 605 -27.46 -6.58 -36.24
CA ASN A 605 -27.18 -6.47 -37.69
C ASN A 605 -25.67 -6.47 -37.86
N GLU A 606 -25.13 -7.53 -38.46
CA GLU A 606 -23.69 -7.63 -38.80
C GLU A 606 -23.21 -6.50 -39.77
N GLU A 607 -24.11 -5.75 -40.39
CA GLU A 607 -23.78 -4.62 -41.26
C GLU A 607 -23.54 -3.33 -40.49
N ASP A 608 -24.06 -3.21 -39.26
CA ASP A 608 -24.01 -1.98 -38.47
C ASP A 608 -22.73 -1.86 -37.65
N LEU A 609 -22.05 -2.96 -37.32
CA LEU A 609 -20.85 -2.92 -36.52
C LEU A 609 -19.60 -2.55 -37.36
N LYS A 610 -19.01 -1.41 -37.09
CA LYS A 610 -17.79 -0.95 -37.73
C LYS A 610 -16.58 -1.45 -36.97
N VAL A 611 -15.97 -2.54 -37.42
CA VAL A 611 -14.74 -3.08 -36.84
C VAL A 611 -13.57 -2.73 -37.77
N LYS A 612 -12.55 -2.11 -37.19
CA LYS A 612 -11.26 -1.87 -37.84
C LYS A 612 -10.14 -2.27 -36.89
N THR A 613 -9.01 -2.68 -37.42
CA THR A 613 -7.80 -2.89 -36.70
C THR A 613 -6.68 -2.01 -37.18
N SER A 614 -5.85 -1.53 -36.31
CA SER A 614 -4.63 -0.81 -36.64
C SER A 614 -3.42 -1.43 -35.97
N GLN A 615 -2.30 -1.43 -36.68
CA GLN A 615 -1.02 -1.87 -36.16
C GLN A 615 -0.56 -0.99 -35.01
N PRO A 616 0.32 -1.48 -34.11
CA PRO A 616 0.98 -0.65 -33.12
C PRO A 616 1.77 0.47 -33.79
N SER A 617 1.83 1.64 -33.16
CA SER A 617 2.59 2.77 -33.67
C SER A 617 4.10 2.54 -33.51
N PRO A 618 4.96 3.25 -34.29
CA PRO A 618 6.40 3.25 -34.05
C PRO A 618 6.79 3.60 -32.61
N GLN A 619 6.02 4.48 -31.95
CA GLN A 619 6.25 4.84 -30.56
C GLN A 619 5.96 3.69 -29.61
N ASP A 620 4.93 2.86 -29.88
CA ASP A 620 4.61 1.67 -29.08
C ASP A 620 5.80 0.67 -29.13
N PHE A 621 6.40 0.50 -30.32
CA PHE A 621 7.60 -0.34 -30.51
C PHE A 621 8.83 0.24 -29.83
N LEU A 622 9.10 1.54 -29.98
CA LEU A 622 10.20 2.22 -29.30
C LEU A 622 10.13 2.02 -27.78
N ASN A 623 8.92 2.23 -27.21
CA ASN A 623 8.70 2.02 -25.78
C ASN A 623 8.93 0.56 -25.36
N ALA A 624 8.48 -0.40 -26.17
CA ALA A 624 8.67 -1.82 -25.89
C ALA A 624 10.15 -2.23 -25.96
N TYR A 625 10.90 -1.76 -26.96
CA TYR A 625 12.35 -2.01 -27.07
C TYR A 625 13.10 -1.41 -25.90
N ASN A 626 12.86 -0.16 -25.57
CA ASN A 626 13.52 0.50 -24.43
C ASN A 626 13.22 -0.22 -23.11
N LYS A 627 11.96 -0.62 -22.90
CA LYS A 627 11.57 -1.35 -21.70
C LYS A 627 12.26 -2.72 -21.57
N LEU A 628 12.47 -3.43 -22.68
CA LEU A 628 13.22 -4.68 -22.68
C LEU A 628 14.71 -4.46 -22.38
N PHE A 629 15.33 -3.43 -22.95
CA PHE A 629 16.72 -3.08 -22.62
C PHE A 629 16.87 -2.61 -21.17
N GLU A 630 15.90 -1.86 -20.65
CA GLU A 630 15.84 -1.44 -19.25
C GLU A 630 15.73 -2.65 -18.30
N LYS A 631 15.01 -3.70 -18.70
CA LYS A 631 14.97 -4.98 -17.97
C LYS A 631 16.30 -5.77 -18.02
N GLY A 632 17.28 -5.33 -18.77
CA GLY A 632 18.62 -5.91 -18.83
C GLY A 632 18.86 -6.90 -19.98
N TYR A 633 17.91 -7.04 -20.93
CA TYR A 633 18.19 -7.82 -22.14
C TYR A 633 19.27 -7.16 -22.99
N LYS A 634 20.17 -7.97 -23.58
CA LYS A 634 21.26 -7.44 -24.39
C LYS A 634 20.86 -7.32 -25.85
N LYS A 635 20.00 -8.24 -26.34
CA LYS A 635 19.53 -8.29 -27.73
C LYS A 635 18.06 -8.62 -27.81
N ILE A 636 17.41 -8.20 -28.88
CA ILE A 636 15.97 -8.41 -29.13
C ILE A 636 15.78 -9.02 -30.51
N ILE A 637 14.96 -10.07 -30.63
CA ILE A 637 14.45 -10.58 -31.89
C ILE A 637 12.98 -10.20 -31.97
N SER A 638 12.62 -9.36 -32.94
CA SER A 638 11.29 -8.78 -33.10
C SER A 638 10.59 -9.46 -34.27
N ILE A 639 9.62 -10.35 -33.98
CA ILE A 639 8.97 -11.23 -34.96
C ILE A 639 7.53 -10.77 -35.18
N HIS A 640 7.19 -10.41 -36.42
CA HIS A 640 5.92 -9.78 -36.77
C HIS A 640 5.22 -10.48 -37.94
N PRO A 641 3.90 -10.25 -38.17
CA PRO A 641 3.17 -10.85 -39.27
C PRO A 641 3.74 -10.38 -40.62
N SER A 642 3.38 -11.13 -41.67
CA SER A 642 3.81 -10.80 -43.01
C SER A 642 3.61 -9.34 -43.36
N SER A 643 4.64 -8.70 -43.90
CA SER A 643 4.60 -7.32 -44.41
C SER A 643 3.60 -7.10 -45.50
N LYS A 644 3.15 -8.17 -46.18
CA LYS A 644 2.07 -8.12 -47.17
C LYS A 644 0.66 -8.11 -46.57
N LEU A 645 0.54 -8.50 -45.28
CA LEU A 645 -0.75 -8.53 -44.55
C LEU A 645 -0.90 -7.33 -43.63
N SER A 646 0.21 -6.84 -43.07
CA SER A 646 0.19 -5.76 -42.10
C SER A 646 1.41 -4.85 -42.23
N GLY A 647 1.24 -3.57 -41.93
CA GLY A 647 2.33 -2.62 -41.82
C GLY A 647 3.13 -2.74 -40.51
N THR A 648 2.87 -3.74 -39.66
CA THR A 648 3.49 -3.92 -38.34
C THR A 648 5.01 -3.99 -38.41
N VAL A 649 5.58 -4.77 -39.37
CA VAL A 649 7.04 -4.82 -39.59
C VAL A 649 7.61 -3.45 -39.89
N GLN A 650 6.91 -2.63 -40.68
CA GLN A 650 7.36 -1.27 -41.01
C GLN A 650 7.30 -0.35 -39.78
N ALA A 651 6.24 -0.42 -38.98
CA ALA A 651 6.15 0.33 -37.73
C ALA A 651 7.26 -0.07 -36.74
N ALA A 652 7.51 -1.37 -36.59
CA ALA A 652 8.61 -1.91 -35.78
C ALA A 652 9.98 -1.43 -36.28
N ARG A 653 10.19 -1.36 -37.61
CA ARG A 653 11.42 -0.85 -38.21
C ARG A 653 11.66 0.62 -37.87
N VAL A 654 10.63 1.45 -37.96
CA VAL A 654 10.73 2.86 -37.55
C VAL A 654 10.97 2.97 -36.05
N GLY A 655 10.25 2.19 -35.22
CA GLY A 655 10.50 2.15 -33.77
C GLY A 655 11.93 1.76 -33.44
N ARG A 656 12.50 0.78 -34.14
CA ARG A 656 13.90 0.34 -34.01
C ARG A 656 14.88 1.46 -34.33
N SER A 657 14.71 2.18 -35.44
CA SER A 657 15.60 3.29 -35.85
C SER A 657 15.58 4.50 -34.92
N LEU A 658 14.57 4.59 -34.06
CA LEU A 658 14.48 5.62 -33.02
C LEU A 658 15.19 5.22 -31.70
N THR A 659 15.66 3.97 -31.59
CA THR A 659 16.43 3.53 -30.42
C THR A 659 17.92 3.89 -30.58
N ASN A 660 18.64 4.07 -29.46
CA ASN A 660 20.10 4.21 -29.47
C ASN A 660 20.82 2.84 -29.59
N ARG A 661 20.07 1.75 -29.81
CA ARG A 661 20.55 0.35 -29.82
C ARG A 661 20.01 -0.43 -31.02
N GLU A 662 19.95 0.20 -32.15
CA GLU A 662 19.41 -0.38 -33.39
C GLU A 662 20.10 -1.70 -33.79
N ASP A 663 21.41 -1.80 -33.60
CA ASP A 663 22.23 -2.99 -33.94
C ASP A 663 21.98 -4.19 -33.00
N ASP A 664 21.33 -3.97 -31.89
CA ASP A 664 20.97 -5.02 -30.94
C ASP A 664 19.56 -5.60 -31.21
N ILE A 665 18.86 -5.12 -32.23
CA ILE A 665 17.49 -5.54 -32.57
C ILE A 665 17.47 -6.16 -33.98
N GLU A 666 17.08 -7.41 -34.09
CA GLU A 666 16.79 -8.06 -35.37
C GLU A 666 15.30 -8.09 -35.64
N LEU A 667 14.91 -7.63 -36.83
CA LEU A 667 13.52 -7.65 -37.28
C LEU A 667 13.27 -8.83 -38.18
N VAL A 668 12.27 -9.63 -37.87
CA VAL A 668 11.87 -10.80 -38.62
C VAL A 668 10.46 -10.64 -39.16
N ASP A 669 10.32 -10.65 -40.47
CA ASP A 669 9.05 -10.91 -41.14
C ASP A 669 8.79 -12.40 -41.09
N SER A 670 7.72 -12.82 -40.39
CA SER A 670 7.39 -14.23 -40.23
C SER A 670 6.85 -14.88 -41.52
N MET A 671 6.53 -14.07 -42.53
CA MET A 671 5.84 -14.50 -43.76
C MET A 671 4.50 -15.20 -43.48
N GLY A 672 3.98 -15.07 -42.26
CA GLY A 672 2.77 -15.70 -41.75
C GLY A 672 1.91 -14.72 -40.95
N ALA A 673 0.96 -15.27 -40.22
CA ALA A 673 0.11 -14.60 -39.23
C ALA A 673 -0.44 -15.66 -38.25
N SER A 674 -1.07 -15.23 -37.18
CA SER A 674 -1.72 -16.11 -36.20
C SER A 674 -0.75 -17.16 -35.63
N LEU A 675 -1.18 -18.37 -35.44
CA LEU A 675 -0.36 -19.48 -34.88
C LEU A 675 0.94 -19.75 -35.65
N LEU A 676 1.00 -19.45 -36.96
CA LEU A 676 2.24 -19.61 -37.73
C LEU A 676 3.34 -18.65 -37.23
N GLN A 677 2.98 -17.41 -36.91
CA GLN A 677 3.86 -16.46 -36.22
C GLN A 677 4.10 -16.88 -34.79
N GLY A 678 3.03 -17.25 -34.05
CA GLY A 678 3.09 -17.64 -32.65
C GLY A 678 4.06 -18.80 -32.35
N ILE A 679 4.08 -19.83 -33.20
CA ILE A 679 5.01 -20.98 -33.07
C ILE A 679 6.47 -20.51 -33.21
N LEU A 680 6.77 -19.64 -34.17
CA LEU A 680 8.12 -19.09 -34.33
C LEU A 680 8.56 -18.30 -33.08
N VAL A 681 7.64 -17.52 -32.51
CA VAL A 681 7.86 -16.71 -31.29
C VAL A 681 8.12 -17.61 -30.09
N LEU A 682 7.27 -18.62 -29.88
CA LEU A 682 7.42 -19.56 -28.74
C LEU A 682 8.75 -20.33 -28.80
N GLU A 683 9.09 -20.86 -29.96
CA GLU A 683 10.34 -21.60 -30.11
C GLU A 683 11.57 -20.70 -30.01
N ALA A 684 11.53 -19.50 -30.54
CA ALA A 684 12.58 -18.51 -30.31
C ALA A 684 12.76 -18.19 -28.83
N GLY A 685 11.66 -18.04 -28.09
CA GLY A 685 11.67 -17.85 -26.65
C GLY A 685 12.28 -19.02 -25.89
N ARG A 686 11.89 -20.26 -26.24
CA ARG A 686 12.46 -21.48 -25.64
C ARG A 686 13.96 -21.63 -25.91
N LYS A 687 14.42 -21.27 -27.10
CA LYS A 687 15.83 -21.25 -27.47
C LYS A 687 16.62 -20.19 -26.72
N ALA A 688 16.05 -19.01 -26.53
CA ALA A 688 16.63 -17.96 -25.71
C ALA A 688 16.80 -18.41 -24.24
N VAL A 689 15.84 -19.10 -23.65
CA VAL A 689 15.94 -19.71 -22.31
C VAL A 689 17.07 -20.76 -22.26
N LYS A 690 17.24 -21.53 -23.31
CA LYS A 690 18.35 -22.51 -23.45
C LYS A 690 19.71 -21.84 -23.70
N ARG A 691 19.77 -20.51 -23.78
CA ARG A 691 20.96 -19.72 -24.03
C ARG A 691 21.63 -20.01 -25.39
N GLU A 692 20.84 -20.42 -26.39
CA GLU A 692 21.32 -20.46 -27.77
C GLU A 692 21.71 -19.05 -28.22
N SER A 693 22.73 -18.94 -29.05
CA SER A 693 23.25 -17.64 -29.49
C SER A 693 22.25 -16.91 -30.39
N PHE A 694 22.36 -15.60 -30.43
CA PHE A 694 21.50 -14.72 -31.26
C PHE A 694 21.45 -15.17 -32.73
N GLY A 695 22.62 -15.49 -33.30
CA GLY A 695 22.71 -15.96 -34.68
C GLY A 695 22.07 -17.33 -34.90
N GLU A 696 22.21 -18.28 -33.96
CA GLU A 696 21.59 -19.59 -34.05
C GLU A 696 20.06 -19.50 -34.05
N ILE A 697 19.48 -18.67 -33.18
CA ILE A 697 18.03 -18.46 -33.13
C ILE A 697 17.52 -17.84 -34.43
N ILE A 698 18.19 -16.82 -34.97
CA ILE A 698 17.81 -16.18 -36.23
C ILE A 698 17.92 -17.16 -37.39
N ASN A 699 19.00 -17.94 -37.48
CA ASN A 699 19.17 -18.96 -38.51
C ASN A 699 18.07 -20.03 -38.45
N TRP A 700 17.70 -20.43 -37.22
CA TRP A 700 16.60 -21.35 -37.03
C TRP A 700 15.29 -20.75 -37.55
N ILE A 701 14.92 -19.53 -37.14
CA ILE A 701 13.71 -18.84 -37.59
C ILE A 701 13.68 -18.79 -39.13
N ASN A 702 14.75 -18.34 -39.76
CA ASN A 702 14.85 -18.22 -41.20
C ASN A 702 14.72 -19.54 -41.94
N SER A 703 15.18 -20.63 -41.33
CA SER A 703 15.05 -21.99 -41.90
C SER A 703 13.64 -22.58 -41.76
N TYR A 704 12.87 -22.13 -40.76
CA TYR A 704 11.55 -22.70 -40.43
C TYR A 704 10.36 -21.83 -40.87
N LYS A 705 10.48 -20.50 -40.97
CA LYS A 705 9.36 -19.60 -41.29
C LYS A 705 8.60 -19.92 -42.57
N ASN A 706 9.21 -20.62 -43.52
CA ASN A 706 8.56 -21.05 -44.77
C ASN A 706 8.14 -22.51 -44.77
N LYS A 707 8.35 -23.27 -43.68
CA LYS A 707 8.00 -24.69 -43.60
C LYS A 707 6.64 -24.96 -42.99
N GLY A 708 6.15 -24.02 -42.17
CA GLY A 708 4.85 -24.08 -41.56
C GLY A 708 3.73 -23.84 -42.56
N LYS A 709 2.57 -24.44 -42.34
CA LYS A 709 1.35 -24.20 -43.12
C LYS A 709 0.21 -23.90 -42.18
N LEU A 710 -0.39 -22.73 -42.36
CA LEU A 710 -1.58 -22.30 -41.63
C LEU A 710 -2.81 -22.64 -42.51
N LEU A 711 -3.75 -23.41 -41.97
CA LEU A 711 -5.03 -23.69 -42.62
C LEU A 711 -6.15 -22.99 -41.84
N MET A 712 -6.98 -22.22 -42.53
CA MET A 712 -8.04 -21.40 -41.92
C MET A 712 -9.38 -21.69 -42.61
N VAL A 713 -10.44 -21.93 -41.82
CA VAL A 713 -11.82 -21.88 -42.28
C VAL A 713 -12.44 -20.64 -41.63
N ILE A 714 -12.77 -19.67 -42.49
CA ILE A 714 -13.34 -18.37 -41.98
C ILE A 714 -14.83 -18.40 -42.30
N PRO A 715 -15.71 -18.36 -41.28
CA PRO A 715 -17.17 -18.37 -41.47
C PRO A 715 -17.68 -17.22 -42.34
N TYR A 716 -17.09 -16.03 -42.16
CA TYR A 716 -17.54 -14.79 -42.77
C TYR A 716 -16.40 -14.09 -43.51
N LEU A 717 -16.26 -14.32 -44.78
CA LEU A 717 -15.20 -13.74 -45.64
C LEU A 717 -15.30 -12.22 -45.83
N LYS A 718 -16.47 -11.64 -45.59
CA LYS A 718 -16.70 -10.19 -45.74
C LYS A 718 -15.77 -9.32 -44.86
N TYR A 719 -15.35 -9.80 -43.68
CA TYR A 719 -14.41 -9.07 -42.81
C TYR A 719 -13.00 -9.04 -43.42
N LEU A 720 -12.55 -10.13 -44.05
CA LEU A 720 -11.30 -10.20 -44.80
C LEU A 720 -11.33 -9.25 -46.03
N GLU A 721 -12.47 -9.19 -46.70
CA GLU A 721 -12.70 -8.32 -47.86
C GLU A 721 -12.72 -6.86 -47.45
N LYS A 722 -13.56 -6.49 -46.46
CA LYS A 722 -13.63 -5.13 -45.90
C LYS A 722 -12.27 -4.67 -45.33
N GLY A 723 -11.50 -5.58 -44.73
CA GLY A 723 -10.17 -5.34 -44.23
C GLY A 723 -9.09 -5.22 -45.33
N GLY A 724 -9.38 -5.58 -46.55
CA GLY A 724 -8.41 -5.57 -47.66
C GLY A 724 -7.33 -6.68 -47.56
N ARG A 725 -7.52 -7.69 -46.73
CA ARG A 725 -6.57 -8.82 -46.51
C ARG A 725 -6.97 -10.09 -47.25
N ILE A 726 -8.02 -10.05 -48.04
CA ILE A 726 -8.48 -11.21 -48.82
C ILE A 726 -7.48 -11.63 -49.93
N GLY A 727 -6.56 -10.77 -50.34
CA GLY A 727 -5.48 -11.06 -51.29
C GLY A 727 -5.98 -11.65 -52.62
N LYS A 728 -5.22 -12.60 -53.15
CA LYS A 728 -5.56 -13.32 -54.38
C LYS A 728 -6.77 -14.25 -54.23
N ALA A 729 -7.25 -14.47 -53.03
CA ALA A 729 -8.42 -15.28 -52.77
C ALA A 729 -9.74 -14.58 -53.19
N GLY A 730 -9.78 -13.21 -53.19
CA GLY A 730 -10.99 -12.43 -53.44
C GLY A 730 -11.62 -12.70 -54.82
N SER A 731 -10.84 -12.66 -55.88
CA SER A 731 -11.32 -12.93 -57.24
C SER A 731 -11.80 -14.36 -57.48
N ALA A 732 -11.29 -15.31 -56.71
CA ALA A 732 -11.59 -16.72 -56.83
C ALA A 732 -12.80 -17.18 -55.98
N ILE A 733 -13.34 -16.28 -55.13
CA ILE A 733 -14.46 -16.56 -54.21
C ILE A 733 -15.74 -15.82 -54.65
N ALA A 734 -15.62 -14.80 -55.45
CA ALA A 734 -16.75 -14.01 -55.93
C ALA A 734 -17.81 -14.87 -56.62
N GLY A 735 -19.04 -14.89 -56.09
CA GLY A 735 -20.18 -15.62 -56.67
C GLY A 735 -20.44 -17.04 -56.14
N MET A 736 -19.75 -17.51 -55.06
CA MET A 736 -19.88 -18.86 -54.55
C MET A 736 -20.75 -18.96 -53.30
N ILE A 737 -22.03 -19.29 -53.43
CA ILE A 737 -23.02 -19.27 -52.34
C ILE A 737 -22.91 -20.50 -51.35
N GLN A 738 -22.33 -21.63 -51.73
CA GLN A 738 -22.28 -22.82 -50.92
C GLN A 738 -20.87 -23.43 -50.69
N LEU A 739 -19.84 -22.80 -51.27
CA LEU A 739 -18.48 -23.27 -51.12
C LEU A 739 -17.79 -22.59 -49.89
N LYS A 740 -17.20 -23.41 -49.03
CA LYS A 740 -16.33 -22.95 -47.96
C LYS A 740 -14.87 -23.07 -48.42
N PRO A 741 -14.17 -21.95 -48.62
CA PRO A 741 -12.75 -22.01 -48.94
C PRO A 741 -11.94 -22.34 -47.71
N ILE A 742 -11.00 -23.25 -47.83
CA ILE A 742 -9.91 -23.41 -46.86
C ILE A 742 -8.81 -22.47 -47.31
N LEU A 743 -8.50 -21.51 -46.48
CA LEU A 743 -7.47 -20.50 -46.75
C LEU A 743 -6.14 -20.93 -46.14
N THR A 744 -5.07 -20.44 -46.72
CA THR A 744 -3.70 -20.56 -46.19
C THR A 744 -2.94 -19.27 -46.39
N VAL A 745 -1.84 -19.07 -45.68
CA VAL A 745 -0.88 -18.02 -45.98
C VAL A 745 0.28 -18.65 -46.75
N SER A 746 0.46 -18.21 -47.97
CA SER A 746 1.56 -18.65 -48.83
C SER A 746 2.35 -17.47 -49.36
N GLN A 747 3.67 -17.51 -49.21
CA GLN A 747 4.56 -16.40 -49.56
C GLN A 747 4.12 -15.05 -48.97
N GLY A 748 3.55 -15.09 -47.75
CA GLY A 748 3.11 -13.91 -47.00
C GLY A 748 1.74 -13.37 -47.41
N GLU A 749 0.99 -13.99 -48.32
CA GLU A 749 -0.34 -13.57 -48.79
C GLU A 749 -1.41 -14.64 -48.49
N VAL A 750 -2.65 -14.20 -48.24
CA VAL A 750 -3.79 -15.14 -48.12
C VAL A 750 -4.12 -15.71 -49.47
N THR A 751 -4.15 -17.03 -49.56
CA THR A 751 -4.47 -17.79 -50.78
C THR A 751 -5.46 -18.91 -50.47
N ILE A 752 -6.09 -19.46 -51.52
CA ILE A 752 -6.99 -20.63 -51.37
C ILE A 752 -6.16 -21.88 -51.43
N GLU A 753 -6.20 -22.66 -50.36
CA GLU A 753 -5.65 -24.05 -50.34
C GLU A 753 -6.57 -25.02 -51.01
N LYS A 754 -7.87 -24.97 -50.65
CA LYS A 754 -8.88 -25.88 -51.20
C LYS A 754 -10.27 -25.29 -51.12
N LYS A 755 -11.13 -25.63 -52.05
CA LYS A 755 -12.56 -25.32 -52.03
C LYS A 755 -13.33 -26.57 -51.66
N VAL A 756 -14.16 -26.54 -50.63
CA VAL A 756 -14.96 -27.67 -50.14
C VAL A 756 -16.42 -27.23 -49.99
N ILE A 757 -17.35 -28.20 -50.13
CA ILE A 757 -18.78 -27.98 -49.94
C ILE A 757 -19.14 -28.29 -48.51
N GLY A 758 -19.63 -27.29 -47.77
CA GLY A 758 -20.11 -27.41 -46.40
C GLY A 758 -19.00 -27.44 -45.35
N GLU A 759 -19.34 -26.97 -44.16
CA GLU A 759 -18.43 -26.77 -43.01
C GLU A 759 -17.83 -28.09 -42.49
N ARG A 760 -18.62 -29.16 -42.45
CA ARG A 760 -18.18 -30.49 -42.01
C ARG A 760 -17.04 -31.10 -42.87
N ASN A 761 -17.05 -30.79 -44.17
CA ASN A 761 -15.99 -31.23 -45.09
C ASN A 761 -14.73 -30.38 -44.94
N ALA A 762 -14.90 -29.09 -44.64
CA ALA A 762 -13.79 -28.22 -44.36
C ALA A 762 -13.06 -28.65 -43.08
N GLN A 763 -13.80 -28.93 -42.01
CA GLN A 763 -13.27 -29.42 -40.75
C GLN A 763 -12.51 -30.75 -40.95
N LYS A 764 -13.11 -31.74 -41.61
CA LYS A 764 -12.46 -33.02 -41.94
C LYS A 764 -11.17 -32.88 -42.76
N TYR A 765 -11.04 -31.83 -43.55
CA TYR A 765 -9.81 -31.61 -44.31
C TYR A 765 -8.69 -31.06 -43.41
N ILE A 766 -9.03 -30.20 -42.44
CA ILE A 766 -8.06 -29.67 -41.48
C ILE A 766 -7.59 -30.74 -40.50
N GLU A 767 -8.48 -31.64 -40.06
CA GLU A 767 -8.17 -32.74 -39.14
C GLU A 767 -7.27 -33.85 -39.78
N LYS A 768 -7.18 -33.91 -41.10
CA LYS A 768 -6.25 -34.78 -41.84
C LYS A 768 -4.88 -34.14 -42.02
#